data_8fc3187f6662cbaa7fb0e52cb0bc050f
#
_entry.id   8fc3187f6662cbaa7fb0e52cb0bc050f
#
_cell.length_a   1.000
_cell.length_b   1.000
_cell.length_c   1.000
_cell.angle_alpha   90.00
_cell.angle_beta   90.00
_cell.angle_gamma   90.00
#
_symmetry.space_group_name_H-M   'P 1'
#
loop_
_entity.id
_entity.type
_entity.pdbx_description
1 polymer ?
#
loop_
_entity_poly.entity_id
_entity_poly.type
_entity_poly.pdbx_seq_one_letter_code
_entity_poly.pdbx_strand_id
1 'polypeptide(L)'
;MGNENTHTNNDYGADQIQILEGLEAVRKRPGMYIGSTSERGLHHLVYEIVDNAIDEALAGYCKNIIVKINEGNSITVIDDGRGIPVGINQKAGIPAVEVVFTILHAGGKFGGGGYKVSGGLHGVGASVVNALSDWLEVVVNSDDGNRYIQRYERGKVMYPLKNIGKTNVTGTEVTFKPDKTIFTETTEFDYNVLKTRLREMAFLTKGVKIVLIDERKGKEQERVFHYEGGIKEYVEYINRSNESLYDSIVYCEGTKNNVYVEVAFQHNSSFNENCYSFVNNITTPEGGTHMTGFRNAITKTFNDYARTQKILKEKDSNLSGEDIREGLAAIISVKISEPQFEGQTKQKLGNSEARGAVEGVVSEQLTYYLEQNPNVAKIICEKAVLAQRAREAARRARETARKGALEVMSLPGKLADCSNKNPEECEIYIVEGDSAGGSAKTARDRATQAILPLRGKILNVEKARLDKILVNNEIRAMITAFGTGISEDFDISKLRYHKIIIMTDADVDGAHISTLLLTFFYRFMPELIKEGYVYLAQPPLYKLEKNKKEWYCYSDEELDELLKEVGRDGNNSIQRYKGLGEMDADQLWDTTMDPEKRILHRVTINEEEASEIDVTFTTLMGDKVEPRREFIEANAKFVKNLDI
;
A
#
# COMPACT_ATOMS: atom_id res chain seq x y z
N MET A 1 60.42 -25.12 -4.06
CA MET A 1 60.01 -24.95 -2.67
C MET A 1 58.55 -24.55 -2.67
N GLY A 2 57.76 -25.33 -2.11
CA GLY A 2 56.39 -25.69 -2.20
C GLY A 2 55.36 -24.55 -2.25
N ASN A 3 54.51 -24.64 -3.22
CA ASN A 3 53.21 -24.03 -3.25
C ASN A 3 52.26 -24.89 -2.40
N GLU A 4 51.90 -24.46 -1.23
CA GLU A 4 50.75 -25.00 -0.48
C GLU A 4 49.48 -24.39 -1.05
N ASN A 5 48.85 -25.14 -1.95
CA ASN A 5 47.46 -24.92 -2.34
C ASN A 5 46.56 -25.31 -1.14
N THR A 6 46.09 -24.34 -0.37
CA THR A 6 44.95 -24.52 0.54
C THR A 6 43.68 -24.66 -0.29
N HIS A 7 43.37 -25.89 -0.71
CA HIS A 7 42.00 -26.25 -1.10
C HIS A 7 41.10 -26.13 0.13
N THR A 8 40.29 -25.08 0.19
CA THR A 8 39.09 -25.07 1.02
C THR A 8 38.17 -26.15 0.47
N ASN A 9 38.13 -27.29 1.13
CA ASN A 9 37.15 -28.35 0.91
C ASN A 9 35.75 -27.76 1.25
N ASN A 10 35.04 -27.27 0.23
CA ASN A 10 33.60 -27.12 0.30
C ASN A 10 33.00 -28.53 0.10
N ASP A 11 32.91 -29.28 1.17
CA ASP A 11 32.20 -30.56 1.22
C ASP A 11 30.68 -30.33 1.10
N TYR A 12 30.19 -30.01 -0.10
CA TYR A 12 28.77 -30.05 -0.40
C TYR A 12 28.37 -31.51 -0.67
N GLY A 13 28.09 -32.24 0.42
CA GLY A 13 27.69 -33.64 0.41
C GLY A 13 26.18 -33.82 0.64
N ALA A 14 25.67 -35.02 0.35
CA ALA A 14 24.27 -35.38 0.55
C ALA A 14 23.77 -35.13 1.97
N ASP A 15 24.63 -35.26 2.98
CA ASP A 15 24.33 -35.04 4.41
C ASP A 15 24.07 -33.56 4.75
N GLN A 16 24.43 -32.63 3.86
CA GLN A 16 24.15 -31.20 4.04
C GLN A 16 22.76 -30.79 3.53
N ILE A 17 22.07 -31.67 2.83
CA ILE A 17 20.69 -31.46 2.39
C ILE A 17 19.77 -31.70 3.58
N GLN A 18 19.32 -30.60 4.21
CA GLN A 18 18.37 -30.66 5.32
C GLN A 18 16.94 -30.77 4.82
N ILE A 19 16.22 -31.77 5.28
CA ILE A 19 14.77 -31.87 5.07
C ILE A 19 14.10 -31.19 6.27
N LEU A 20 13.31 -30.15 5.99
CA LEU A 20 12.51 -29.46 6.98
C LEU A 20 11.08 -29.98 6.90
N GLU A 21 10.56 -30.51 7.99
CA GLU A 21 9.21 -31.07 8.06
C GLU A 21 8.28 -30.17 8.89
N GLY A 22 7.01 -30.12 8.47
CA GLY A 22 5.93 -29.49 9.22
C GLY A 22 6.18 -28.00 9.55
N LEU A 23 5.81 -27.57 10.74
CA LEU A 23 5.88 -26.18 11.19
C LEU A 23 7.31 -25.66 11.43
N GLU A 24 8.28 -26.55 11.52
CA GLU A 24 9.69 -26.14 11.62
C GLU A 24 10.19 -25.42 10.36
N ALA A 25 9.71 -25.87 9.20
CA ALA A 25 10.00 -25.21 7.91
C ALA A 25 9.49 -23.76 7.90
N VAL A 26 8.30 -23.51 8.45
CA VAL A 26 7.72 -22.17 8.57
C VAL A 26 8.59 -21.28 9.46
N ARG A 27 9.01 -21.78 10.61
CA ARG A 27 9.85 -21.00 11.55
C ARG A 27 11.24 -20.68 11.01
N LYS A 28 11.83 -21.59 10.21
CA LYS A 28 13.15 -21.36 9.57
C LYS A 28 13.09 -20.44 8.36
N ARG A 29 11.98 -20.42 7.64
CA ARG A 29 11.79 -19.62 6.42
C ARG A 29 10.44 -18.88 6.42
N PRO A 30 10.17 -18.02 7.41
CA PRO A 30 8.87 -17.36 7.53
C PRO A 30 8.51 -16.50 6.31
N GLY A 31 9.48 -15.86 5.68
CA GLY A 31 9.26 -15.05 4.48
C GLY A 31 8.64 -15.78 3.30
N MET A 32 8.79 -17.12 3.21
CA MET A 32 8.12 -17.92 2.18
C MET A 32 6.60 -18.00 2.37
N TYR A 33 6.09 -17.78 3.59
CA TYR A 33 4.68 -17.94 3.94
C TYR A 33 3.98 -16.59 4.17
N ILE A 34 4.69 -15.61 4.77
CA ILE A 34 4.12 -14.29 5.11
C ILE A 34 4.81 -13.12 4.40
N GLY A 35 5.68 -13.40 3.42
CA GLY A 35 6.38 -12.40 2.60
C GLY A 35 7.57 -11.73 3.31
N SER A 36 7.43 -11.34 4.56
CA SER A 36 8.52 -10.74 5.36
C SER A 36 8.33 -11.00 6.86
N THR A 37 9.35 -10.68 7.67
CA THR A 37 9.26 -10.66 9.15
C THR A 37 9.25 -9.24 9.72
N SER A 38 9.06 -8.25 8.85
CA SER A 38 8.86 -6.84 9.22
C SER A 38 7.43 -6.60 9.74
N GLU A 39 7.09 -5.35 10.01
CA GLU A 39 5.75 -4.92 10.40
C GLU A 39 4.64 -5.45 9.46
N ARG A 40 4.89 -5.48 8.14
CA ARG A 40 3.95 -6.02 7.15
C ARG A 40 3.64 -7.50 7.40
N GLY A 41 4.66 -8.33 7.59
CA GLY A 41 4.47 -9.76 7.88
C GLY A 41 3.82 -10.00 9.25
N LEU A 42 4.06 -9.12 10.22
CA LEU A 42 3.39 -9.15 11.52
C LEU A 42 1.88 -8.99 11.38
N HIS A 43 1.42 -7.96 10.63
CA HIS A 43 0.00 -7.72 10.39
C HIS A 43 -0.64 -8.81 9.53
N HIS A 44 0.12 -9.44 8.63
CA HIS A 44 -0.36 -10.56 7.83
C HIS A 44 -0.87 -11.75 8.67
N LEU A 45 -0.29 -11.98 9.86
CA LEU A 45 -0.81 -13.00 10.79
C LEU A 45 -2.27 -12.74 11.18
N VAL A 46 -2.64 -11.47 11.38
CA VAL A 46 -4.03 -11.09 11.70
C VAL A 46 -4.93 -11.38 10.51
N TYR A 47 -4.47 -11.02 9.30
CA TYR A 47 -5.25 -11.21 8.08
C TYR A 47 -5.56 -12.68 7.82
N GLU A 48 -4.59 -13.58 8.04
CA GLU A 48 -4.81 -15.02 7.86
C GLU A 48 -5.92 -15.60 8.78
N ILE A 49 -6.04 -15.09 10.01
CA ILE A 49 -7.12 -15.52 10.93
C ILE A 49 -8.45 -14.86 10.56
N VAL A 50 -8.45 -13.55 10.22
CA VAL A 50 -9.65 -12.83 9.80
C VAL A 50 -10.21 -13.41 8.49
N ASP A 51 -9.36 -13.76 7.53
CA ASP A 51 -9.76 -14.38 6.26
C ASP A 51 -10.51 -15.70 6.48
N ASN A 52 -10.19 -16.45 7.52
CA ASN A 52 -10.95 -17.65 7.87
C ASN A 52 -12.39 -17.31 8.33
N ALA A 53 -12.57 -16.24 9.10
CA ALA A 53 -13.89 -15.75 9.50
C ALA A 53 -14.66 -15.16 8.30
N ILE A 54 -13.98 -14.47 7.39
CA ILE A 54 -14.55 -13.97 6.12
C ILE A 54 -15.00 -15.13 5.23
N ASP A 55 -14.24 -16.22 5.16
CA ASP A 55 -14.64 -17.42 4.41
C ASP A 55 -15.93 -18.06 4.99
N GLU A 56 -16.12 -18.07 6.32
CA GLU A 56 -17.38 -18.45 6.95
C GLU A 56 -18.52 -17.48 6.56
N ALA A 57 -18.23 -16.20 6.45
CA ALA A 57 -19.21 -15.20 6.02
C ALA A 57 -19.59 -15.37 4.54
N LEU A 58 -18.61 -15.62 3.66
CA LEU A 58 -18.86 -15.90 2.24
C LEU A 58 -19.66 -17.21 2.04
N ALA A 59 -19.50 -18.17 2.96
CA ALA A 59 -20.31 -19.38 3.00
C ALA A 59 -21.72 -19.15 3.61
N GLY A 60 -22.01 -17.96 4.14
CA GLY A 60 -23.32 -17.55 4.67
C GLY A 60 -23.53 -17.89 6.15
N TYR A 61 -22.49 -18.30 6.88
CA TYR A 61 -22.61 -18.75 8.27
C TYR A 61 -22.14 -17.73 9.32
N CYS A 62 -21.37 -16.71 8.94
CA CYS A 62 -20.87 -15.68 9.84
C CYS A 62 -21.43 -14.31 9.48
N LYS A 63 -21.79 -13.53 10.50
CA LYS A 63 -22.29 -12.14 10.35
C LYS A 63 -21.51 -11.14 11.19
N ASN A 64 -20.86 -11.58 12.25
CA ASN A 64 -20.14 -10.71 13.17
C ASN A 64 -18.71 -11.24 13.38
N ILE A 65 -17.74 -10.35 13.16
CA ILE A 65 -16.33 -10.61 13.39
C ILE A 65 -15.81 -9.54 14.35
N ILE A 66 -15.10 -9.92 15.40
CA ILE A 66 -14.49 -9.01 16.35
C ILE A 66 -12.99 -9.24 16.34
N VAL A 67 -12.21 -8.19 16.14
CA VAL A 67 -10.75 -8.20 16.20
C VAL A 67 -10.31 -7.30 17.35
N LYS A 68 -9.53 -7.84 18.29
CA LYS A 68 -9.04 -7.11 19.46
C LYS A 68 -7.52 -7.09 19.48
N ILE A 69 -6.96 -5.92 19.73
CA ILE A 69 -5.57 -5.75 20.15
C ILE A 69 -5.58 -5.71 21.67
N ASN A 70 -5.18 -6.81 22.30
CA ASN A 70 -5.25 -6.94 23.75
C ASN A 70 -4.13 -6.19 24.45
N GLU A 71 -4.30 -5.93 25.75
CA GLU A 71 -3.21 -5.50 26.63
C GLU A 71 -2.07 -6.53 26.58
N GLY A 72 -0.83 -6.09 26.42
CA GLY A 72 0.33 -6.99 26.19
C GLY A 72 0.53 -7.41 24.74
N ASN A 73 -0.24 -6.81 23.82
CA ASN A 73 -0.01 -6.87 22.37
C ASN A 73 -0.17 -8.27 21.77
N SER A 74 -1.18 -9.02 22.20
CA SER A 74 -1.72 -10.19 21.51
C SER A 74 -2.96 -9.79 20.71
N ILE A 75 -3.34 -10.60 19.74
CA ILE A 75 -4.56 -10.41 18.95
C ILE A 75 -5.57 -11.48 19.30
N THR A 76 -6.83 -11.09 19.43
CA THR A 76 -7.98 -12.00 19.48
C THR A 76 -8.90 -11.74 18.29
N VAL A 77 -9.23 -12.77 17.54
CA VAL A 77 -10.25 -12.75 16.47
C VAL A 77 -11.38 -13.67 16.87
N ILE A 78 -12.61 -13.17 16.86
CA ILE A 78 -13.83 -13.90 17.21
C ILE A 78 -14.79 -13.85 16.04
N ASP A 79 -15.31 -14.98 15.62
CA ASP A 79 -16.40 -15.09 14.65
C ASP A 79 -17.62 -15.82 15.21
N ASP A 80 -18.80 -15.55 14.65
CA ASP A 80 -20.05 -16.24 14.94
C ASP A 80 -20.42 -17.30 13.88
N GLY A 81 -19.41 -17.86 13.23
CA GLY A 81 -19.55 -18.91 12.22
C GLY A 81 -19.95 -20.27 12.80
N ARG A 82 -19.76 -21.35 12.03
CA ARG A 82 -20.08 -22.73 12.45
C ARG A 82 -19.16 -23.26 13.56
N GLY A 83 -18.00 -22.67 13.76
CA GLY A 83 -16.91 -23.21 14.57
C GLY A 83 -16.09 -24.28 13.82
N ILE A 84 -14.80 -24.34 14.12
CA ILE A 84 -13.91 -25.37 13.56
C ILE A 84 -14.35 -26.73 14.11
N PRO A 85 -14.49 -27.80 13.27
CA PRO A 85 -14.88 -29.12 13.74
C PRO A 85 -13.92 -29.64 14.82
N VAL A 86 -14.50 -30.20 15.89
CA VAL A 86 -13.77 -30.74 17.06
C VAL A 86 -13.63 -32.27 17.05
N GLY A 87 -14.32 -32.94 16.14
CA GLY A 87 -14.27 -34.38 15.96
C GLY A 87 -12.91 -34.89 15.49
N ILE A 88 -12.64 -36.18 15.68
CA ILE A 88 -11.39 -36.81 15.26
C ILE A 88 -11.33 -36.92 13.74
N ASN A 89 -10.27 -36.36 13.13
CA ASN A 89 -9.97 -36.57 11.71
C ASN A 89 -9.45 -37.99 11.50
N GLN A 90 -10.15 -38.81 10.70
CA GLN A 90 -9.83 -40.24 10.53
C GLN A 90 -8.44 -40.47 9.91
N LYS A 91 -7.93 -39.56 9.06
CA LYS A 91 -6.61 -39.71 8.44
C LYS A 91 -5.47 -39.35 9.38
N ALA A 92 -5.65 -38.29 10.19
CA ALA A 92 -4.63 -37.79 11.09
C ALA A 92 -4.69 -38.44 12.48
N GLY A 93 -5.84 -39.01 12.88
CA GLY A 93 -6.03 -39.61 14.20
C GLY A 93 -6.11 -38.62 15.37
N ILE A 94 -6.20 -37.32 15.08
CA ILE A 94 -6.26 -36.21 16.04
C ILE A 94 -7.49 -35.33 15.77
N PRO A 95 -7.90 -34.44 16.72
CA PRO A 95 -9.01 -33.53 16.50
C PRO A 95 -8.83 -32.67 15.26
N ALA A 96 -9.89 -32.40 14.51
CA ALA A 96 -9.81 -31.60 13.28
C ALA A 96 -9.30 -30.19 13.54
N VAL A 97 -9.64 -29.56 14.68
CA VAL A 97 -9.07 -28.26 15.10
C VAL A 97 -7.54 -28.33 15.25
N GLU A 98 -7.01 -29.43 15.82
CA GLU A 98 -5.56 -29.64 15.94
C GLU A 98 -4.90 -29.81 14.57
N VAL A 99 -5.56 -30.53 13.63
CA VAL A 99 -5.09 -30.65 12.23
C VAL A 99 -4.93 -29.28 11.57
N VAL A 100 -5.93 -28.40 11.73
CA VAL A 100 -5.93 -27.06 11.12
C VAL A 100 -4.76 -26.20 11.61
N PHE A 101 -4.39 -26.31 12.88
CA PHE A 101 -3.33 -25.48 13.48
C PHE A 101 -1.93 -26.13 13.45
N THR A 102 -1.79 -27.43 13.19
CA THR A 102 -0.49 -28.12 13.27
C THR A 102 -0.02 -28.76 11.98
N ILE A 103 -0.89 -28.97 11.01
CA ILE A 103 -0.54 -29.64 9.75
C ILE A 103 -0.64 -28.64 8.59
N LEU A 104 0.45 -28.49 7.84
CA LEU A 104 0.46 -27.69 6.61
C LEU A 104 -0.36 -28.39 5.52
N HIS A 105 -0.97 -27.58 4.65
CA HIS A 105 -1.80 -28.07 3.53
C HIS A 105 -2.97 -28.95 4.00
N ALA A 106 -3.53 -28.63 5.16
CA ALA A 106 -4.72 -29.27 5.71
C ALA A 106 -5.84 -28.24 5.91
N GLY A 107 -7.07 -28.60 5.54
CA GLY A 107 -8.23 -27.72 5.73
C GLY A 107 -9.46 -28.22 4.99
N GLY A 108 -10.63 -27.73 5.39
CA GLY A 108 -11.94 -28.07 4.79
C GLY A 108 -12.20 -27.41 3.43
N LYS A 109 -11.24 -26.64 2.90
CA LYS A 109 -11.35 -25.87 1.65
C LYS A 109 -10.82 -26.65 0.42
N PHE A 110 -10.21 -27.80 0.61
CA PHE A 110 -9.75 -28.71 -0.44
C PHE A 110 -10.84 -29.73 -0.79
N GLY A 111 -11.64 -29.52 -1.81
CA GLY A 111 -12.53 -30.57 -2.32
C GLY A 111 -14.02 -30.38 -2.07
N GLY A 112 -14.54 -29.21 -2.16
CA GLY A 112 -15.93 -28.98 -2.60
C GLY A 112 -17.08 -29.21 -1.64
N GLY A 113 -16.87 -29.60 -0.40
CA GLY A 113 -17.99 -29.92 0.51
C GLY A 113 -18.50 -28.75 1.37
N GLY A 114 -17.65 -27.86 1.79
CA GLY A 114 -17.98 -26.82 2.78
C GLY A 114 -17.95 -25.36 2.28
N TYR A 115 -17.13 -25.08 1.25
CA TYR A 115 -16.92 -23.75 0.73
C TYR A 115 -16.92 -23.78 -0.80
N LYS A 116 -17.83 -23.05 -1.43
CA LYS A 116 -17.87 -22.89 -2.89
C LYS A 116 -16.82 -21.87 -3.38
N VAL A 117 -16.52 -20.90 -2.53
CA VAL A 117 -15.55 -19.83 -2.76
C VAL A 117 -14.81 -19.59 -1.44
N SER A 118 -13.51 -19.46 -1.48
CA SER A 118 -12.72 -19.10 -0.31
C SER A 118 -11.49 -18.29 -0.70
N GLY A 119 -11.02 -17.42 0.19
CA GLY A 119 -9.73 -16.72 0.09
C GLY A 119 -8.56 -17.59 0.52
N GLY A 120 -8.79 -18.51 1.46
CA GLY A 120 -7.80 -19.44 1.99
C GLY A 120 -7.59 -20.65 1.09
N LEU A 121 -6.71 -20.53 0.08
CA LEU A 121 -6.50 -21.54 -0.97
C LEU A 121 -5.49 -22.62 -0.61
N HIS A 122 -4.52 -22.33 0.23
CA HIS A 122 -3.36 -23.19 0.45
C HIS A 122 -3.46 -24.07 1.71
N GLY A 123 -4.46 -23.82 2.58
CA GLY A 123 -4.65 -24.57 3.83
C GLY A 123 -3.45 -24.44 4.80
N VAL A 124 -2.80 -23.29 4.81
CA VAL A 124 -1.60 -23.06 5.64
C VAL A 124 -1.75 -21.90 6.63
N GLY A 125 -2.69 -20.95 6.42
CA GLY A 125 -2.76 -19.71 7.19
C GLY A 125 -2.79 -19.93 8.71
N ALA A 126 -3.73 -20.70 9.23
CA ALA A 126 -3.85 -20.95 10.67
C ALA A 126 -2.61 -21.63 11.26
N SER A 127 -2.05 -22.61 10.55
CA SER A 127 -0.85 -23.34 10.99
C SER A 127 0.42 -22.46 10.92
N VAL A 128 0.51 -21.53 9.95
CA VAL A 128 1.58 -20.54 9.86
C VAL A 128 1.50 -19.55 11.02
N VAL A 129 0.30 -19.02 11.34
CA VAL A 129 0.13 -18.14 12.50
C VAL A 129 0.55 -18.85 13.79
N ASN A 130 0.14 -20.12 13.97
CA ASN A 130 0.55 -20.91 15.12
C ASN A 130 2.07 -21.11 15.18
N ALA A 131 2.71 -21.44 14.07
CA ALA A 131 4.16 -21.64 14.01
C ALA A 131 4.97 -20.37 14.36
N LEU A 132 4.46 -19.18 13.96
CA LEU A 132 5.13 -17.89 14.13
C LEU A 132 4.71 -17.14 15.40
N SER A 133 3.86 -17.76 16.22
CA SER A 133 3.43 -17.22 17.52
C SER A 133 4.24 -17.81 18.66
N ASP A 134 4.51 -16.99 19.68
CA ASP A 134 5.05 -17.48 20.95
C ASP A 134 4.04 -18.43 21.61
N TRP A 135 2.76 -18.05 21.58
CA TRP A 135 1.65 -18.91 21.92
C TRP A 135 0.40 -18.57 21.10
N LEU A 136 -0.44 -19.58 20.88
CA LEU A 136 -1.75 -19.46 20.28
C LEU A 136 -2.76 -20.29 21.09
N GLU A 137 -3.96 -19.74 21.26
CA GLU A 137 -5.07 -20.42 21.92
C GLU A 137 -6.30 -20.34 21.02
N VAL A 138 -6.96 -21.47 20.84
CA VAL A 138 -8.22 -21.54 20.09
C VAL A 138 -9.33 -22.00 21.01
N VAL A 139 -10.44 -21.27 20.97
CA VAL A 139 -11.68 -21.65 21.63
C VAL A 139 -12.74 -21.88 20.56
N VAL A 140 -13.40 -23.03 20.60
CA VAL A 140 -14.46 -23.38 19.65
C VAL A 140 -15.77 -23.55 20.41
N ASN A 141 -16.76 -22.76 20.01
CA ASN A 141 -18.16 -22.98 20.37
C ASN A 141 -18.75 -23.92 19.30
N SER A 142 -18.90 -25.19 19.63
CA SER A 142 -19.30 -26.24 18.71
C SER A 142 -20.83 -26.41 18.64
N ASP A 143 -21.30 -26.88 17.50
CA ASP A 143 -22.71 -27.21 17.24
C ASP A 143 -23.25 -28.35 18.12
N ASP A 144 -22.36 -29.12 18.77
CA ASP A 144 -22.74 -30.12 19.77
C ASP A 144 -23.15 -29.53 21.15
N GLY A 145 -23.15 -28.18 21.26
CA GLY A 145 -23.50 -27.43 22.47
C GLY A 145 -22.40 -27.39 23.53
N ASN A 146 -21.15 -27.69 23.17
CA ASN A 146 -20.00 -27.64 24.06
C ASN A 146 -19.00 -26.57 23.60
N ARG A 147 -18.25 -26.04 24.57
CA ARG A 147 -17.15 -25.13 24.35
C ARG A 147 -15.83 -25.85 24.58
N TYR A 148 -14.95 -25.80 23.60
CA TYR A 148 -13.66 -26.50 23.62
C TYR A 148 -12.52 -25.51 23.56
N ILE A 149 -11.37 -25.83 24.17
CA ILE A 149 -10.15 -25.04 24.17
C ILE A 149 -8.92 -25.91 23.89
N GLN A 150 -8.00 -25.37 23.12
CA GLN A 150 -6.67 -25.94 22.92
C GLN A 150 -5.63 -24.81 22.80
N ARG A 151 -4.44 -25.06 23.36
CA ARG A 151 -3.33 -24.11 23.37
C ARG A 151 -2.11 -24.71 22.71
N TYR A 152 -1.39 -23.84 22.03
CA TYR A 152 -0.14 -24.16 21.32
C TYR A 152 0.95 -23.17 21.76
N GLU A 153 2.21 -23.62 21.73
CA GLU A 153 3.38 -22.77 21.92
C GLU A 153 4.39 -23.05 20.80
N ARG A 154 4.67 -22.04 19.99
CA ARG A 154 5.57 -22.14 18.83
C ARG A 154 5.22 -23.32 17.90
N GLY A 155 3.93 -23.49 17.65
CA GLY A 155 3.42 -24.56 16.82
C GLY A 155 3.19 -25.89 17.50
N LYS A 156 3.62 -26.09 18.77
CA LYS A 156 3.50 -27.35 19.51
C LYS A 156 2.27 -27.35 20.39
N VAL A 157 1.54 -28.47 20.38
CA VAL A 157 0.37 -28.70 21.24
C VAL A 157 0.81 -28.78 22.71
N MET A 158 0.19 -27.97 23.57
CA MET A 158 0.51 -27.94 25.01
C MET A 158 -0.31 -28.91 25.83
N TYR A 159 -1.56 -29.20 25.39
CA TYR A 159 -2.45 -30.14 26.01
C TYR A 159 -3.53 -30.60 24.99
N PRO A 160 -4.09 -31.82 25.16
CA PRO A 160 -5.19 -32.28 24.32
C PRO A 160 -6.39 -31.33 24.36
N LEU A 161 -7.21 -31.32 23.29
CA LEU A 161 -8.45 -30.54 23.22
C LEU A 161 -9.32 -30.78 24.46
N LYS A 162 -9.70 -29.74 25.19
CA LYS A 162 -10.46 -29.82 26.44
C LYS A 162 -11.86 -29.24 26.26
N ASN A 163 -12.87 -29.90 26.77
CA ASN A 163 -14.18 -29.31 26.96
C ASN A 163 -14.17 -28.44 28.23
N ILE A 164 -14.57 -27.17 28.10
CA ILE A 164 -14.54 -26.17 29.17
C ILE A 164 -15.94 -25.72 29.58
N GLY A 165 -16.99 -26.32 29.03
CA GLY A 165 -18.36 -25.98 29.41
C GLY A 165 -19.36 -26.12 28.29
N LYS A 166 -20.57 -25.60 28.54
CA LYS A 166 -21.67 -25.54 27.59
C LYS A 166 -21.74 -24.22 26.88
N THR A 167 -22.27 -24.23 25.66
CA THR A 167 -22.56 -23.04 24.86
C THR A 167 -23.90 -23.20 24.16
N ASN A 168 -24.54 -22.08 23.84
CA ASN A 168 -25.76 -22.01 23.02
C ASN A 168 -25.54 -21.24 21.70
N VAL A 169 -24.29 -20.92 21.41
CA VAL A 169 -23.85 -20.24 20.18
C VAL A 169 -22.76 -21.06 19.51
N THR A 170 -22.56 -20.85 18.22
CA THR A 170 -21.43 -21.40 17.47
C THR A 170 -20.42 -20.31 17.15
N GLY A 171 -19.19 -20.69 16.81
CA GLY A 171 -18.14 -19.77 16.38
C GLY A 171 -16.75 -20.19 16.80
N THR A 172 -15.76 -19.43 16.35
CA THR A 172 -14.36 -19.65 16.70
C THR A 172 -13.76 -18.37 17.29
N GLU A 173 -12.96 -18.55 18.34
CA GLU A 173 -12.16 -17.50 18.94
C GLU A 173 -10.69 -17.93 18.89
N VAL A 174 -9.84 -17.15 18.23
CA VAL A 174 -8.40 -17.41 18.14
C VAL A 174 -7.66 -16.24 18.75
N THR A 175 -6.86 -16.53 19.78
CA THR A 175 -5.96 -15.53 20.39
C THR A 175 -4.52 -15.96 20.19
N PHE A 176 -3.67 -15.07 19.71
CA PHE A 176 -2.26 -15.37 19.48
C PHE A 176 -1.35 -14.19 19.86
N LYS A 177 -0.13 -14.51 20.23
CA LYS A 177 0.94 -13.55 20.51
C LYS A 177 2.13 -13.83 19.58
N PRO A 178 2.59 -12.85 18.78
CA PRO A 178 3.73 -13.04 17.87
C PRO A 178 5.00 -13.42 18.62
N ASP A 179 5.83 -14.29 18.03
CA ASP A 179 7.11 -14.67 18.59
C ASP A 179 8.17 -13.61 18.28
N LYS A 180 8.66 -12.91 19.33
CA LYS A 180 9.71 -11.89 19.22
C LYS A 180 11.05 -12.41 18.67
N THR A 181 11.26 -13.73 18.65
CA THR A 181 12.46 -14.31 18.04
C THR A 181 12.37 -14.42 16.52
N ILE A 182 11.17 -14.26 15.97
CA ILE A 182 10.89 -14.22 14.54
C ILE A 182 10.73 -12.76 14.09
N PHE A 183 9.88 -12.00 14.80
CA PHE A 183 9.63 -10.58 14.53
C PHE A 183 10.56 -9.71 15.37
N THR A 184 11.78 -9.54 14.87
CA THR A 184 12.87 -8.86 15.62
C THR A 184 12.81 -7.34 15.54
N GLU A 185 12.16 -6.78 14.50
CA GLU A 185 12.01 -5.34 14.32
C GLU A 185 10.91 -4.78 15.23
N THR A 186 9.74 -5.41 15.21
CA THR A 186 8.59 -5.05 16.04
C THR A 186 7.67 -6.22 16.26
N THR A 187 7.02 -6.25 17.43
CA THR A 187 5.86 -7.12 17.72
C THR A 187 4.61 -6.28 18.03
N GLU A 188 4.68 -4.95 17.88
CA GLU A 188 3.55 -4.06 18.12
C GLU A 188 2.66 -3.97 16.88
N PHE A 189 1.35 -4.23 17.08
CA PHE A 189 0.36 -4.05 16.04
C PHE A 189 -0.04 -2.58 15.89
N ASP A 190 -0.06 -2.08 14.66
CA ASP A 190 -0.62 -0.76 14.35
C ASP A 190 -2.13 -0.85 14.13
N TYR A 191 -2.86 -0.07 14.92
CA TYR A 191 -4.32 0.00 14.84
C TYR A 191 -4.80 0.54 13.48
N ASN A 192 -4.10 1.53 12.89
CA ASN A 192 -4.53 2.14 11.64
C ASN A 192 -4.34 1.21 10.46
N VAL A 193 -3.27 0.41 10.45
CA VAL A 193 -3.04 -0.64 9.45
C VAL A 193 -4.17 -1.65 9.50
N LEU A 194 -4.51 -2.17 10.68
CA LEU A 194 -5.64 -3.09 10.85
C LEU A 194 -6.98 -2.45 10.47
N LYS A 195 -7.20 -1.20 10.90
CA LYS A 195 -8.42 -0.43 10.59
C LYS A 195 -8.67 -0.32 9.09
N THR A 196 -7.64 -0.03 8.33
CA THR A 196 -7.71 0.09 6.86
C THR A 196 -8.11 -1.22 6.21
N ARG A 197 -7.41 -2.30 6.53
CA ARG A 197 -7.68 -3.62 5.94
C ARG A 197 -9.05 -4.18 6.35
N LEU A 198 -9.44 -4.06 7.61
CA LEU A 198 -10.74 -4.54 8.09
C LEU A 198 -11.92 -3.76 7.49
N ARG A 199 -11.74 -2.46 7.24
CA ARG A 199 -12.72 -1.66 6.50
C ARG A 199 -12.90 -2.17 5.07
N GLU A 200 -11.82 -2.44 4.37
CA GLU A 200 -11.83 -3.00 3.01
C GLU A 200 -12.57 -4.35 2.98
N MET A 201 -12.22 -5.25 3.90
CA MET A 201 -12.90 -6.55 4.01
C MET A 201 -14.40 -6.42 4.26
N ALA A 202 -14.83 -5.44 5.07
CA ALA A 202 -16.23 -5.19 5.34
C ALA A 202 -16.98 -4.65 4.10
N PHE A 203 -16.36 -3.82 3.28
CA PHE A 203 -16.94 -3.39 2.00
C PHE A 203 -17.10 -4.56 1.01
N LEU A 204 -16.11 -5.45 0.95
CA LEU A 204 -16.10 -6.60 0.03
C LEU A 204 -17.04 -7.71 0.46
N THR A 205 -17.42 -7.75 1.75
CA THR A 205 -18.29 -8.78 2.34
C THR A 205 -19.58 -8.13 2.83
N LYS A 206 -20.43 -7.79 1.88
CA LYS A 206 -21.71 -7.11 2.10
C LYS A 206 -22.50 -7.66 3.29
N GLY A 207 -22.91 -6.79 4.22
CA GLY A 207 -23.74 -7.13 5.37
C GLY A 207 -23.01 -7.78 6.55
N VAL A 208 -21.71 -8.02 6.45
CA VAL A 208 -20.88 -8.49 7.59
C VAL A 208 -20.49 -7.30 8.46
N LYS A 209 -20.61 -7.46 9.77
CA LYS A 209 -20.17 -6.48 10.76
C LYS A 209 -18.80 -6.88 11.30
N ILE A 210 -17.81 -6.01 11.12
CA ILE A 210 -16.46 -6.17 11.68
C ILE A 210 -16.25 -5.10 12.74
N VAL A 211 -15.80 -5.50 13.93
CA VAL A 211 -15.49 -4.59 15.04
C VAL A 211 -14.00 -4.70 15.35
N LEU A 212 -13.29 -3.58 15.30
CA LEU A 212 -11.89 -3.47 15.73
C LEU A 212 -11.83 -2.76 17.07
N ILE A 213 -11.19 -3.39 18.06
CA ILE A 213 -11.05 -2.87 19.41
C ILE A 213 -9.56 -2.84 19.78
N ASP A 214 -9.06 -1.71 20.26
CA ASP A 214 -7.74 -1.59 20.89
C ASP A 214 -7.93 -1.48 22.41
N GLU A 215 -7.51 -2.49 23.15
CA GLU A 215 -7.63 -2.56 24.61
C GLU A 215 -6.32 -2.12 25.32
N ARG A 216 -5.32 -1.66 24.57
CA ARG A 216 -4.03 -1.24 25.14
C ARG A 216 -4.18 0.06 25.91
N LYS A 217 -3.62 0.09 27.11
CA LYS A 217 -3.69 1.24 28.03
C LYS A 217 -3.17 2.53 27.37
N GLY A 218 -4.04 3.55 27.33
CA GLY A 218 -3.75 4.85 26.73
C GLY A 218 -3.90 4.89 25.19
N LYS A 219 -4.34 3.80 24.59
CA LYS A 219 -4.66 3.69 23.14
C LYS A 219 -6.08 3.17 22.91
N GLU A 220 -6.90 3.10 23.97
CA GLU A 220 -8.24 2.49 23.95
C GLU A 220 -9.14 3.14 22.90
N GLN A 221 -9.63 2.36 21.97
CA GLN A 221 -10.53 2.81 20.91
C GLN A 221 -11.29 1.64 20.28
N GLU A 222 -12.46 1.94 19.73
CA GLU A 222 -13.31 0.99 19.03
C GLU A 222 -13.77 1.56 17.69
N ARG A 223 -13.83 0.71 16.67
CA ARG A 223 -14.40 1.05 15.36
C ARG A 223 -15.24 -0.09 14.83
N VAL A 224 -16.43 0.25 14.35
CA VAL A 224 -17.36 -0.68 13.71
C VAL A 224 -17.39 -0.40 12.22
N PHE A 225 -17.28 -1.46 11.41
CA PHE A 225 -17.41 -1.47 9.96
C PHE A 225 -18.60 -2.36 9.60
N HIS A 226 -19.58 -1.80 8.91
CA HIS A 226 -20.76 -2.52 8.46
C HIS A 226 -21.36 -1.79 7.26
N TYR A 227 -21.39 -2.45 6.10
CA TYR A 227 -21.76 -1.83 4.83
C TYR A 227 -22.78 -2.70 4.10
N GLU A 228 -24.04 -2.29 4.10
CA GLU A 228 -25.13 -2.99 3.44
C GLU A 228 -25.09 -2.82 1.91
N GLY A 229 -24.52 -1.72 1.41
CA GLY A 229 -24.33 -1.46 -0.02
C GLY A 229 -23.10 -2.14 -0.61
N GLY A 230 -22.21 -2.71 0.22
CA GLY A 230 -21.03 -3.43 -0.23
C GLY A 230 -20.08 -2.57 -1.08
N ILE A 231 -19.71 -3.04 -2.28
CA ILE A 231 -18.75 -2.32 -3.13
C ILE A 231 -19.29 -1.01 -3.71
N LYS A 232 -20.62 -0.75 -3.68
CA LYS A 232 -21.17 0.58 -4.01
C LYS A 232 -20.74 1.60 -2.98
N GLU A 233 -20.91 1.30 -1.69
CA GLU A 233 -20.45 2.17 -0.61
C GLU A 233 -18.91 2.31 -0.60
N TYR A 234 -18.19 1.31 -1.11
CA TYR A 234 -16.75 1.41 -1.27
C TYR A 234 -16.36 2.44 -2.35
N VAL A 235 -17.08 2.49 -3.47
CA VAL A 235 -16.88 3.54 -4.49
C VAL A 235 -17.23 4.92 -3.93
N GLU A 236 -18.30 5.07 -3.15
CA GLU A 236 -18.65 6.31 -2.46
C GLU A 236 -17.53 6.75 -1.50
N TYR A 237 -16.98 5.79 -0.75
CA TYR A 237 -15.86 6.03 0.15
C TYR A 237 -14.62 6.55 -0.57
N ILE A 238 -14.25 5.94 -1.70
CA ILE A 238 -13.12 6.38 -2.53
C ILE A 238 -13.37 7.77 -3.10
N ASN A 239 -14.60 8.04 -3.54
CA ASN A 239 -14.98 9.31 -4.16
C ASN A 239 -15.27 10.44 -3.15
N ARG A 240 -15.30 10.18 -1.86
CA ARG A 240 -15.72 11.17 -0.84
C ARG A 240 -14.98 12.50 -0.92
N SER A 241 -13.71 12.49 -1.31
CA SER A 241 -12.85 13.66 -1.43
C SER A 241 -12.84 14.27 -2.83
N ASN A 242 -13.56 13.69 -3.79
CA ASN A 242 -13.72 14.17 -5.14
C ASN A 242 -15.15 14.66 -5.39
N GLU A 243 -15.32 15.53 -6.39
CA GLU A 243 -16.64 15.92 -6.87
C GLU A 243 -17.11 14.91 -7.92
N SER A 244 -18.20 14.17 -7.60
CA SER A 244 -18.78 13.21 -8.53
C SER A 244 -19.46 13.93 -9.68
N LEU A 245 -19.33 13.42 -10.90
CA LEU A 245 -19.94 14.02 -12.09
C LEU A 245 -21.43 13.71 -12.22
N TYR A 246 -21.89 12.71 -11.51
CA TYR A 246 -23.30 12.26 -11.44
C TYR A 246 -23.51 11.51 -10.12
N ASP A 247 -24.77 11.46 -9.63
CA ASP A 247 -25.07 10.94 -8.29
C ASP A 247 -25.09 9.41 -8.21
N SER A 248 -25.47 8.72 -9.29
CA SER A 248 -25.64 7.27 -9.28
C SER A 248 -24.31 6.52 -9.39
N ILE A 249 -24.20 5.41 -8.67
CA ILE A 249 -23.11 4.44 -8.87
C ILE A 249 -23.53 3.45 -9.96
N VAL A 250 -22.70 3.31 -10.99
CA VAL A 250 -22.87 2.25 -11.98
C VAL A 250 -22.53 0.92 -11.33
N TYR A 251 -23.44 -0.05 -11.42
CA TYR A 251 -23.27 -1.35 -10.79
C TYR A 251 -23.62 -2.47 -11.74
N CYS A 252 -22.73 -3.44 -11.87
CA CYS A 252 -22.89 -4.63 -12.69
C CYS A 252 -22.65 -5.88 -11.84
N GLU A 253 -23.56 -6.84 -11.90
CA GLU A 253 -23.49 -8.08 -11.14
C GLU A 253 -23.97 -9.26 -11.99
N GLY A 254 -23.26 -10.38 -11.97
CA GLY A 254 -23.70 -11.58 -12.66
C GLY A 254 -22.72 -12.74 -12.58
N THR A 255 -23.18 -13.91 -13.01
CA THR A 255 -22.34 -15.10 -13.08
C THR A 255 -22.19 -15.54 -14.52
N LYS A 256 -20.96 -15.70 -14.98
CA LYS A 256 -20.63 -16.21 -16.31
C LYS A 256 -19.40 -17.10 -16.24
N ASN A 257 -19.40 -18.23 -16.95
CA ASN A 257 -18.29 -19.20 -16.93
C ASN A 257 -17.89 -19.66 -15.51
N ASN A 258 -18.84 -19.84 -14.61
CA ASN A 258 -18.64 -20.16 -13.18
C ASN A 258 -17.85 -19.09 -12.40
N VAL A 259 -17.69 -17.90 -12.95
CA VAL A 259 -17.12 -16.73 -12.26
C VAL A 259 -18.26 -15.81 -11.88
N TYR A 260 -18.41 -15.53 -10.59
CA TYR A 260 -19.29 -14.47 -10.12
C TYR A 260 -18.55 -13.14 -10.21
N VAL A 261 -19.17 -12.18 -10.87
CA VAL A 261 -18.61 -10.85 -11.14
C VAL A 261 -19.45 -9.79 -10.46
N GLU A 262 -18.81 -8.89 -9.78
CA GLU A 262 -19.41 -7.72 -9.16
C GLU A 262 -18.52 -6.51 -9.43
N VAL A 263 -19.05 -5.48 -10.05
CA VAL A 263 -18.34 -4.26 -10.43
C VAL A 263 -19.16 -3.04 -10.05
N ALA A 264 -18.54 -2.08 -9.39
CA ALA A 264 -19.12 -0.77 -9.12
C ALA A 264 -18.16 0.33 -9.56
N PHE A 265 -18.68 1.41 -10.16
CA PHE A 265 -17.83 2.55 -10.52
C PHE A 265 -18.61 3.86 -10.64
N GLN A 266 -17.88 4.96 -10.55
CA GLN A 266 -18.39 6.32 -10.73
C GLN A 266 -17.25 7.23 -11.23
N HIS A 267 -17.56 8.17 -12.12
CA HIS A 267 -16.60 9.19 -12.55
C HIS A 267 -16.71 10.44 -11.67
N ASN A 268 -15.58 11.08 -11.48
CA ASN A 268 -15.43 12.31 -10.73
C ASN A 268 -14.69 13.38 -11.54
N SER A 269 -14.53 14.58 -10.98
CA SER A 269 -13.90 15.72 -11.64
C SER A 269 -12.36 15.63 -11.71
N SER A 270 -11.73 14.66 -11.02
CA SER A 270 -10.27 14.50 -11.01
C SER A 270 -9.73 13.94 -12.35
N PHE A 271 -8.42 13.84 -12.45
CA PHE A 271 -7.71 13.32 -13.62
C PHE A 271 -7.12 11.92 -13.38
N ASN A 272 -7.21 11.41 -12.16
CA ASN A 272 -6.62 10.13 -11.76
C ASN A 272 -7.57 8.96 -12.00
N GLU A 273 -7.03 7.79 -12.32
CA GLU A 273 -7.73 6.50 -12.35
C GLU A 273 -7.51 5.80 -11.01
N ASN A 274 -8.59 5.53 -10.27
CA ASN A 274 -8.58 4.81 -8.99
C ASN A 274 -9.37 3.50 -9.14
N CYS A 275 -8.72 2.47 -9.69
CA CYS A 275 -9.32 1.17 -9.96
C CYS A 275 -8.68 0.08 -9.09
N TYR A 276 -9.47 -0.56 -8.22
CA TYR A 276 -9.01 -1.63 -7.34
C TYR A 276 -9.70 -2.93 -7.68
N SER A 277 -8.95 -4.02 -7.69
CA SER A 277 -9.45 -5.33 -8.07
C SER A 277 -9.19 -6.39 -7.02
N PHE A 278 -10.16 -7.31 -6.91
CA PHE A 278 -10.22 -8.33 -5.87
C PHE A 278 -10.64 -9.67 -6.44
N VAL A 279 -10.05 -10.73 -5.90
CA VAL A 279 -10.41 -12.11 -6.20
C VAL A 279 -10.66 -12.84 -4.88
N ASN A 280 -11.89 -13.32 -4.64
CA ASN A 280 -12.26 -13.95 -3.38
C ASN A 280 -11.89 -13.08 -2.15
N ASN A 281 -12.14 -11.77 -2.24
CA ASN A 281 -11.79 -10.72 -1.26
C ASN A 281 -10.28 -10.48 -1.04
N ILE A 282 -9.42 -11.12 -1.85
CA ILE A 282 -7.97 -10.86 -1.85
C ILE A 282 -7.67 -9.73 -2.82
N THR A 283 -6.94 -8.73 -2.37
CA THR A 283 -6.46 -7.62 -3.20
C THR A 283 -5.49 -8.11 -4.26
N THR A 284 -5.67 -7.65 -5.50
CA THR A 284 -4.77 -7.95 -6.61
C THR A 284 -4.15 -6.65 -7.15
N PRO A 285 -3.08 -6.13 -6.51
CA PRO A 285 -2.50 -4.82 -6.87
C PRO A 285 -2.01 -4.74 -8.31
N GLU A 286 -1.50 -5.85 -8.87
CA GLU A 286 -1.08 -5.95 -10.25
C GLU A 286 -2.24 -6.29 -11.21
N GLY A 287 -3.49 -6.35 -10.69
CA GLY A 287 -4.68 -6.67 -11.47
C GLY A 287 -4.70 -8.11 -11.95
N GLY A 288 -4.77 -8.29 -13.27
CA GLY A 288 -4.85 -9.59 -13.92
C GLY A 288 -5.96 -9.65 -14.97
N THR A 289 -6.40 -10.86 -15.29
CA THR A 289 -7.35 -11.11 -16.37
C THR A 289 -8.72 -10.44 -16.15
N HIS A 290 -9.21 -10.38 -14.90
CA HIS A 290 -10.48 -9.73 -14.54
C HIS A 290 -10.42 -8.21 -14.74
N MET A 291 -9.31 -7.56 -14.36
CA MET A 291 -9.07 -6.14 -14.62
C MET A 291 -8.99 -5.86 -16.12
N THR A 292 -8.29 -6.72 -16.87
CA THR A 292 -8.22 -6.62 -18.34
C THR A 292 -9.63 -6.73 -18.97
N GLY A 293 -10.46 -7.67 -18.48
CA GLY A 293 -11.85 -7.81 -18.92
C GLY A 293 -12.68 -6.55 -18.67
N PHE A 294 -12.55 -5.95 -17.48
CA PHE A 294 -13.21 -4.69 -17.14
C PHE A 294 -12.79 -3.54 -18.06
N ARG A 295 -11.48 -3.33 -18.23
CA ARG A 295 -10.94 -2.26 -19.07
C ARG A 295 -11.37 -2.39 -20.54
N ASN A 296 -11.41 -3.61 -21.06
CA ASN A 296 -11.92 -3.88 -22.41
C ASN A 296 -13.41 -3.56 -22.53
N ALA A 297 -14.21 -4.05 -21.57
CA ALA A 297 -15.66 -3.87 -21.56
C ALA A 297 -16.04 -2.38 -21.57
N ILE A 298 -15.50 -1.58 -20.65
CA ILE A 298 -15.83 -0.15 -20.58
C ILE A 298 -15.36 0.59 -21.83
N THR A 299 -14.14 0.29 -22.30
CA THR A 299 -13.59 0.96 -23.50
C THR A 299 -14.44 0.70 -24.72
N LYS A 300 -14.85 -0.53 -24.96
CA LYS A 300 -15.70 -0.90 -26.07
C LYS A 300 -17.09 -0.29 -25.94
N THR A 301 -17.75 -0.48 -24.81
CA THR A 301 -19.16 -0.07 -24.62
C THR A 301 -19.32 1.45 -24.72
N PHE A 302 -18.40 2.25 -24.14
CA PHE A 302 -18.46 3.71 -24.28
C PHE A 302 -18.18 4.20 -25.71
N ASN A 303 -17.26 3.57 -26.44
CA ASN A 303 -17.04 3.90 -27.84
C ASN A 303 -18.25 3.57 -28.69
N ASP A 304 -18.84 2.39 -28.52
CA ASP A 304 -20.05 1.96 -29.26
C ASP A 304 -21.21 2.93 -28.98
N TYR A 305 -21.44 3.30 -27.72
CA TYR A 305 -22.46 4.27 -27.34
C TYR A 305 -22.18 5.66 -27.93
N ALA A 306 -20.96 6.18 -27.82
CA ALA A 306 -20.59 7.51 -28.33
C ALA A 306 -20.73 7.60 -29.86
N ARG A 307 -20.48 6.51 -30.60
CA ARG A 307 -20.71 6.41 -32.03
C ARG A 307 -22.20 6.39 -32.35
N THR A 308 -22.97 5.54 -31.68
CA THR A 308 -24.42 5.40 -31.89
C THR A 308 -25.15 6.72 -31.62
N GLN A 309 -24.77 7.44 -30.57
CA GLN A 309 -25.34 8.74 -30.20
C GLN A 309 -24.71 9.93 -30.92
N LYS A 310 -23.80 9.68 -31.88
CA LYS A 310 -23.12 10.72 -32.70
C LYS A 310 -22.31 11.75 -31.85
N ILE A 311 -21.92 11.39 -30.64
CA ILE A 311 -20.99 12.18 -29.83
C ILE A 311 -19.61 12.16 -30.50
N LEU A 312 -19.18 11.00 -30.98
CA LEU A 312 -18.05 10.85 -31.90
C LEU A 312 -18.52 10.84 -33.33
N LYS A 313 -17.96 11.69 -34.19
CA LYS A 313 -18.23 11.73 -35.61
C LYS A 313 -17.47 10.61 -36.32
N GLU A 314 -17.90 10.22 -37.53
CA GLU A 314 -17.24 9.15 -38.30
C GLU A 314 -15.75 9.35 -38.52
N LYS A 315 -15.32 10.62 -38.68
CA LYS A 315 -13.90 10.99 -38.86
C LYS A 315 -13.07 11.04 -37.56
N ASP A 316 -13.71 11.03 -36.40
CA ASP A 316 -13.03 11.12 -35.14
C ASP A 316 -12.42 9.75 -34.77
N SER A 317 -11.25 9.71 -34.16
CA SER A 317 -10.67 8.48 -33.63
C SER A 317 -11.48 7.97 -32.43
N ASN A 318 -11.42 6.66 -32.16
CA ASN A 318 -12.01 6.11 -30.95
C ASN A 318 -11.30 6.67 -29.71
N LEU A 319 -12.06 6.77 -28.63
CA LEU A 319 -11.53 7.07 -27.31
C LEU A 319 -10.61 5.93 -26.86
N SER A 320 -9.45 6.24 -26.34
CA SER A 320 -8.59 5.24 -25.69
C SER A 320 -9.17 4.81 -24.34
N GLY A 321 -8.70 3.68 -23.83
CA GLY A 321 -9.08 3.26 -22.49
C GLY A 321 -8.74 4.29 -21.41
N GLU A 322 -7.61 4.99 -21.54
CA GLU A 322 -7.20 6.05 -20.63
C GLU A 322 -8.13 7.26 -20.67
N ASP A 323 -8.58 7.67 -21.85
CA ASP A 323 -9.53 8.78 -21.99
C ASP A 323 -10.83 8.50 -21.22
N ILE A 324 -11.30 7.24 -21.25
CA ILE A 324 -12.55 6.81 -20.59
C ILE A 324 -12.34 6.67 -19.07
N ARG A 325 -11.15 6.29 -18.65
CA ARG A 325 -10.83 6.07 -17.23
C ARG A 325 -10.33 7.31 -16.51
N GLU A 326 -10.19 8.45 -17.18
CA GLU A 326 -9.86 9.71 -16.52
C GLU A 326 -10.94 10.08 -15.48
N GLY A 327 -10.54 10.16 -14.21
CA GLY A 327 -11.44 10.44 -13.09
C GLY A 327 -12.34 9.27 -12.71
N LEU A 328 -12.01 8.04 -13.08
CA LEU A 328 -12.77 6.85 -12.74
C LEU A 328 -12.37 6.32 -11.36
N ALA A 329 -13.34 6.13 -10.48
CA ALA A 329 -13.23 5.32 -9.26
C ALA A 329 -14.00 4.02 -9.48
N ALA A 330 -13.34 2.87 -9.38
CA ALA A 330 -13.94 1.56 -9.69
C ALA A 330 -13.45 0.46 -8.74
N ILE A 331 -14.36 -0.42 -8.37
CA ILE A 331 -14.10 -1.66 -7.65
C ILE A 331 -14.52 -2.82 -8.52
N ILE A 332 -13.61 -3.75 -8.75
CA ILE A 332 -13.82 -4.96 -9.52
C ILE A 332 -13.61 -6.17 -8.60
N SER A 333 -14.65 -6.90 -8.29
CA SER A 333 -14.61 -8.07 -7.44
C SER A 333 -15.08 -9.30 -8.21
N VAL A 334 -14.28 -10.36 -8.19
CA VAL A 334 -14.67 -11.65 -8.76
C VAL A 334 -14.57 -12.75 -7.72
N LYS A 335 -15.47 -13.74 -7.80
CA LYS A 335 -15.43 -14.94 -6.98
C LYS A 335 -15.28 -16.15 -7.89
N ILE A 336 -14.22 -16.92 -7.66
CA ILE A 336 -13.78 -18.06 -8.47
C ILE A 336 -13.50 -19.22 -7.54
N SER A 337 -13.95 -20.43 -7.90
CA SER A 337 -13.73 -21.62 -7.07
C SER A 337 -12.26 -22.02 -6.98
N GLU A 338 -11.52 -21.91 -8.09
CA GLU A 338 -10.12 -22.29 -8.21
C GLU A 338 -9.30 -21.15 -8.83
N PRO A 339 -9.00 -20.09 -8.09
CA PRO A 339 -8.22 -18.98 -8.61
C PRO A 339 -6.75 -19.39 -8.78
N GLN A 340 -6.19 -18.98 -9.92
CA GLN A 340 -4.77 -19.17 -10.26
C GLN A 340 -4.09 -17.80 -10.26
N PHE A 341 -3.13 -17.62 -9.36
CA PHE A 341 -2.38 -16.39 -9.26
C PHE A 341 -0.98 -16.55 -9.86
N GLU A 342 -0.45 -15.45 -10.41
CA GLU A 342 0.97 -15.37 -10.74
C GLU A 342 1.75 -15.12 -9.44
N GLY A 343 2.43 -16.18 -8.94
CA GLY A 343 3.24 -16.13 -7.72
C GLY A 343 2.50 -16.35 -6.40
N GLN A 344 3.28 -16.57 -5.34
CA GLN A 344 2.79 -16.91 -4.00
C GLN A 344 2.08 -15.74 -3.30
N THR A 345 2.42 -14.51 -3.65
CA THR A 345 1.87 -13.28 -3.06
C THR A 345 0.48 -12.91 -3.56
N LYS A 346 -0.10 -13.69 -4.49
CA LYS A 346 -1.46 -13.53 -5.02
C LYS A 346 -1.74 -12.15 -5.66
N GLN A 347 -0.73 -11.45 -6.15
CA GLN A 347 -0.85 -10.06 -6.62
C GLN A 347 -1.56 -9.92 -7.97
N LYS A 348 -1.57 -10.97 -8.79
CA LYS A 348 -2.12 -10.94 -10.14
C LYS A 348 -2.89 -12.22 -10.48
N LEU A 349 -4.12 -12.07 -10.99
CA LEU A 349 -4.94 -13.21 -11.41
C LEU A 349 -4.59 -13.67 -12.83
N GLY A 350 -4.36 -14.99 -12.99
CA GLY A 350 -4.02 -15.64 -14.26
C GLY A 350 -5.21 -16.29 -15.01
N ASN A 351 -6.31 -16.60 -14.33
CA ASN A 351 -7.46 -17.32 -14.91
C ASN A 351 -8.01 -16.66 -16.17
N SER A 352 -7.90 -17.31 -17.32
CA SER A 352 -8.36 -16.77 -18.61
C SER A 352 -9.89 -16.60 -18.69
N GLU A 353 -10.66 -17.46 -18.05
CA GLU A 353 -12.13 -17.41 -17.99
C GLU A 353 -12.65 -16.16 -17.29
N ALA A 354 -11.92 -15.62 -16.33
CA ALA A 354 -12.29 -14.41 -15.61
C ALA A 354 -12.36 -13.18 -16.53
N ARG A 355 -11.45 -13.08 -17.51
CA ARG A 355 -11.49 -12.01 -18.52
C ARG A 355 -12.81 -12.00 -19.29
N GLY A 356 -13.18 -13.16 -19.84
CA GLY A 356 -14.41 -13.27 -20.63
C GLY A 356 -15.68 -13.12 -19.80
N ALA A 357 -15.65 -13.54 -18.53
CA ALA A 357 -16.76 -13.39 -17.62
C ALA A 357 -17.00 -11.91 -17.30
N VAL A 358 -15.98 -11.18 -16.88
CA VAL A 358 -16.07 -9.75 -16.54
C VAL A 358 -16.44 -8.93 -17.78
N GLU A 359 -15.77 -9.17 -18.92
CA GLU A 359 -16.07 -8.47 -20.17
C GLU A 359 -17.54 -8.67 -20.59
N GLY A 360 -18.05 -9.88 -20.47
CA GLY A 360 -19.43 -10.19 -20.85
C GLY A 360 -20.46 -9.56 -19.91
N VAL A 361 -20.31 -9.72 -18.60
CA VAL A 361 -21.26 -9.18 -17.61
C VAL A 361 -21.27 -7.65 -17.66
N VAL A 362 -20.09 -7.02 -17.68
CA VAL A 362 -19.98 -5.56 -17.67
C VAL A 362 -20.50 -4.96 -18.99
N SER A 363 -20.11 -5.50 -20.16
CA SER A 363 -20.57 -4.97 -21.43
C SER A 363 -22.08 -5.00 -21.58
N GLU A 364 -22.71 -6.12 -21.19
CA GLU A 364 -24.16 -6.28 -21.26
C GLU A 364 -24.88 -5.28 -20.36
N GLN A 365 -24.57 -5.27 -19.07
CA GLN A 365 -25.30 -4.43 -18.10
C GLN A 365 -24.97 -2.95 -18.24
N LEU A 366 -23.75 -2.59 -18.61
CA LEU A 366 -23.39 -1.21 -18.89
C LEU A 366 -24.13 -0.68 -20.11
N THR A 367 -24.31 -1.48 -21.16
CA THR A 367 -25.11 -1.06 -22.33
C THR A 367 -26.54 -0.70 -21.92
N TYR A 368 -27.20 -1.55 -21.14
CA TYR A 368 -28.54 -1.24 -20.61
C TYR A 368 -28.55 0.01 -19.72
N TYR A 369 -27.55 0.13 -18.86
CA TYR A 369 -27.45 1.30 -17.99
C TYR A 369 -27.33 2.62 -18.77
N LEU A 370 -26.48 2.65 -19.80
CA LEU A 370 -26.26 3.84 -20.63
C LEU A 370 -27.53 4.22 -21.44
N GLU A 371 -28.28 3.23 -21.92
CA GLU A 371 -29.56 3.46 -22.61
C GLU A 371 -30.63 4.02 -21.66
N GLN A 372 -30.67 3.55 -20.42
CA GLN A 372 -31.59 4.04 -19.40
C GLN A 372 -31.21 5.40 -18.82
N ASN A 373 -29.93 5.76 -18.87
CA ASN A 373 -29.35 6.96 -18.25
C ASN A 373 -28.60 7.83 -19.27
N PRO A 374 -29.27 8.35 -20.34
CA PRO A 374 -28.59 9.05 -21.43
C PRO A 374 -27.85 10.32 -20.99
N ASN A 375 -28.33 11.00 -19.94
CA ASN A 375 -27.65 12.18 -19.39
C ASN A 375 -26.30 11.81 -18.75
N VAL A 376 -26.26 10.74 -17.95
CA VAL A 376 -25.03 10.22 -17.34
C VAL A 376 -24.05 9.75 -18.42
N ALA A 377 -24.55 8.99 -19.39
CA ALA A 377 -23.77 8.50 -20.52
C ALA A 377 -23.12 9.65 -21.30
N LYS A 378 -23.88 10.73 -21.56
CA LYS A 378 -23.39 11.94 -22.22
C LYS A 378 -22.27 12.62 -21.42
N ILE A 379 -22.46 12.82 -20.11
CA ILE A 379 -21.46 13.43 -19.24
C ILE A 379 -20.14 12.65 -19.27
N ILE A 380 -20.21 11.31 -19.17
CA ILE A 380 -19.01 10.46 -19.21
C ILE A 380 -18.31 10.56 -20.58
N CYS A 381 -19.06 10.45 -21.67
CA CYS A 381 -18.49 10.55 -23.02
C CYS A 381 -17.88 11.93 -23.29
N GLU A 382 -18.52 13.02 -22.85
CA GLU A 382 -17.98 14.38 -23.00
C GLU A 382 -16.68 14.56 -22.20
N LYS A 383 -16.60 14.03 -20.96
CA LYS A 383 -15.36 14.01 -20.20
C LYS A 383 -14.26 13.26 -20.93
N ALA A 384 -14.55 12.06 -21.45
CA ALA A 384 -13.58 11.26 -22.18
C ALA A 384 -13.08 11.95 -23.46
N VAL A 385 -13.95 12.67 -24.19
CA VAL A 385 -13.55 13.50 -25.35
C VAL A 385 -12.63 14.65 -24.93
N LEU A 386 -12.89 15.27 -23.76
CA LEU A 386 -12.00 16.31 -23.23
C LEU A 386 -10.65 15.72 -22.81
N ALA A 387 -10.63 14.54 -22.21
CA ALA A 387 -9.40 13.81 -21.85
C ALA A 387 -8.58 13.48 -23.11
N GLN A 388 -9.20 12.96 -24.16
CA GLN A 388 -8.57 12.68 -25.45
C GLN A 388 -7.88 13.93 -26.02
N ARG A 389 -8.59 15.06 -26.05
CA ARG A 389 -8.03 16.33 -26.55
C ARG A 389 -6.83 16.80 -25.73
N ALA A 390 -6.91 16.69 -24.41
CA ALA A 390 -5.81 17.04 -23.51
C ALA A 390 -4.59 16.14 -23.73
N ARG A 391 -4.81 14.82 -23.84
CA ARG A 391 -3.76 13.83 -24.13
C ARG A 391 -3.07 14.09 -25.48
N GLU A 392 -3.86 14.36 -26.52
CA GLU A 392 -3.31 14.72 -27.84
C GLU A 392 -2.52 16.03 -27.80
N ALA A 393 -2.98 17.04 -27.06
CA ALA A 393 -2.27 18.29 -26.88
C ALA A 393 -0.94 18.06 -26.13
N ALA A 394 -0.95 17.25 -25.04
CA ALA A 394 0.24 16.87 -24.31
C ALA A 394 1.25 16.13 -25.20
N ARG A 395 0.79 15.19 -26.05
CA ARG A 395 1.63 14.47 -27.01
C ARG A 395 2.30 15.42 -28.00
N ARG A 396 1.54 16.35 -28.57
CA ARG A 396 2.09 17.35 -29.50
C ARG A 396 3.13 18.26 -28.82
N ALA A 397 2.87 18.67 -27.58
CA ALA A 397 3.82 19.45 -26.80
C ALA A 397 5.13 18.67 -26.55
N ARG A 398 5.03 17.37 -26.21
CA ARG A 398 6.21 16.49 -26.06
C ARG A 398 6.99 16.34 -27.35
N GLU A 399 6.32 16.10 -28.48
CA GLU A 399 6.95 15.95 -29.80
C GLU A 399 7.67 17.23 -30.21
N THR A 400 7.09 18.39 -29.93
CA THR A 400 7.71 19.70 -30.18
C THR A 400 8.94 19.91 -29.28
N ALA A 401 8.81 19.56 -28.00
CA ALA A 401 9.94 19.62 -27.07
C ALA A 401 11.08 18.64 -27.46
N ARG A 402 10.74 17.42 -27.93
CA ARG A 402 11.72 16.45 -28.43
C ARG A 402 12.43 16.92 -29.68
N LYS A 403 11.74 17.57 -30.62
CA LYS A 403 12.37 18.14 -31.82
C LYS A 403 13.31 19.29 -31.45
N GLY A 404 12.94 20.13 -30.48
CA GLY A 404 13.83 21.16 -29.92
C GLY A 404 14.97 20.58 -29.05
N ALA A 405 14.75 19.44 -28.39
CA ALA A 405 15.77 18.79 -27.54
C ALA A 405 16.79 17.97 -28.34
N LEU A 406 16.48 17.56 -29.57
CA LEU A 406 17.47 16.96 -30.48
C LEU A 406 18.55 17.96 -30.90
N GLU A 407 18.29 19.27 -30.80
CA GLU A 407 19.31 20.31 -30.98
C GLU A 407 20.11 20.64 -29.71
N VAL A 408 19.60 20.34 -28.51
CA VAL A 408 20.32 20.56 -27.23
C VAL A 408 19.90 19.51 -26.20
N MET A 409 20.60 18.39 -26.11
CA MET A 409 20.57 17.50 -24.93
C MET A 409 21.30 18.19 -23.74
N SER A 410 20.84 19.35 -23.30
CA SER A 410 21.41 19.99 -22.13
C SER A 410 20.57 19.67 -20.90
N LEU A 411 21.23 19.14 -19.87
CA LEU A 411 20.68 19.03 -18.54
C LEU A 411 20.15 20.41 -18.05
N PRO A 412 19.18 20.46 -17.13
CA PRO A 412 18.68 21.73 -16.62
C PRO A 412 19.83 22.62 -16.16
N GLY A 413 19.89 23.87 -16.60
CA GLY A 413 20.99 24.78 -16.28
C GLY A 413 21.19 25.04 -14.77
N LYS A 414 20.17 24.73 -13.97
CA LYS A 414 20.24 24.81 -12.50
C LYS A 414 20.76 23.54 -11.83
N LEU A 415 20.81 22.41 -12.54
CA LEU A 415 21.33 21.15 -12.01
C LEU A 415 22.85 21.23 -11.86
N ALA A 416 23.35 21.01 -10.65
CA ALA A 416 24.75 20.72 -10.41
C ALA A 416 24.95 19.20 -10.43
N ASP A 417 25.27 18.65 -11.60
CA ASP A 417 25.40 17.19 -11.79
C ASP A 417 26.66 16.63 -11.13
N CYS A 418 26.67 15.32 -10.86
CA CYS A 418 27.86 14.60 -10.42
C CYS A 418 28.67 14.08 -11.61
N SER A 419 29.94 13.74 -11.37
CA SER A 419 30.85 13.29 -12.43
C SER A 419 30.75 11.79 -12.71
N ASN A 420 30.38 10.98 -11.73
CA ASN A 420 30.16 9.53 -11.87
C ASN A 420 28.93 9.27 -12.77
N LYS A 421 28.99 8.19 -13.55
CA LYS A 421 27.93 7.78 -14.48
C LYS A 421 27.28 6.45 -14.10
N ASN A 422 27.74 5.81 -13.02
CA ASN A 422 27.09 4.63 -12.48
C ASN A 422 25.89 5.05 -11.59
N PRO A 423 24.63 4.81 -12.00
CA PRO A 423 23.46 5.23 -11.26
C PRO A 423 23.39 4.68 -9.82
N GLU A 424 23.93 3.48 -9.58
CA GLU A 424 23.93 2.81 -8.27
C GLU A 424 24.76 3.57 -7.22
N GLU A 425 25.79 4.29 -7.69
CA GLU A 425 26.67 5.10 -6.86
C GLU A 425 26.27 6.58 -6.79
N CYS A 426 25.32 6.98 -7.66
CA CYS A 426 24.90 8.38 -7.79
C CYS A 426 23.62 8.67 -7.02
N GLU A 427 23.58 9.87 -6.44
CA GLU A 427 22.41 10.39 -5.75
C GLU A 427 22.13 11.84 -6.12
N ILE A 428 20.85 12.24 -6.09
CA ILE A 428 20.42 13.60 -6.36
C ILE A 428 19.65 14.16 -5.18
N TYR A 429 20.05 15.35 -4.73
CA TYR A 429 19.32 16.11 -3.73
C TYR A 429 18.40 17.11 -4.42
N ILE A 430 17.13 17.06 -4.10
CA ILE A 430 16.14 18.06 -4.47
C ILE A 430 16.05 19.02 -3.29
N VAL A 431 16.50 20.28 -3.51
CA VAL A 431 16.71 21.24 -2.44
C VAL A 431 15.78 22.44 -2.60
N GLU A 432 15.20 22.90 -1.50
CA GLU A 432 14.37 24.10 -1.49
C GLU A 432 15.19 25.38 -1.65
N GLY A 433 14.88 26.13 -2.71
CA GLY A 433 15.44 27.47 -2.95
C GLY A 433 16.89 27.49 -3.45
N ASP A 434 17.27 28.65 -3.96
CA ASP A 434 18.62 28.87 -4.49
C ASP A 434 19.66 29.06 -3.35
N SER A 435 19.25 29.53 -2.15
CA SER A 435 20.15 29.74 -1.00
C SER A 435 20.66 28.41 -0.45
N ALA A 436 19.75 27.51 -0.02
CA ALA A 436 20.11 26.18 0.44
C ALA A 436 20.79 25.37 -0.69
N GLY A 437 20.34 25.56 -1.94
CA GLY A 437 21.00 25.00 -3.12
C GLY A 437 22.44 25.46 -3.29
N GLY A 438 22.78 26.67 -2.90
CA GLY A 438 24.14 27.19 -2.88
C GLY A 438 25.04 26.51 -1.86
N SER A 439 24.58 26.42 -0.61
CA SER A 439 25.29 25.69 0.46
C SER A 439 25.47 24.21 0.10
N ALA A 440 24.41 23.54 -0.38
CA ALA A 440 24.47 22.13 -0.80
C ALA A 440 25.43 21.88 -1.98
N LYS A 441 25.48 22.79 -2.97
CA LYS A 441 26.46 22.71 -4.08
C LYS A 441 27.90 22.83 -3.61
N THR A 442 28.15 23.56 -2.55
CA THR A 442 29.49 23.70 -1.95
C THR A 442 29.82 22.48 -1.09
N ALA A 443 28.87 22.00 -0.30
CA ALA A 443 29.02 20.90 0.63
C ALA A 443 29.23 19.53 -0.05
N ARG A 444 28.57 19.29 -1.18
CA ARG A 444 28.43 17.97 -1.80
C ARG A 444 29.74 17.27 -2.18
N ASP A 445 29.73 15.96 -2.21
CA ASP A 445 30.70 15.20 -2.99
C ASP A 445 30.38 15.34 -4.50
N ARG A 446 31.26 16.00 -5.23
CA ARG A 446 31.08 16.22 -6.68
C ARG A 446 31.18 14.95 -7.52
N ALA A 447 31.72 13.87 -6.98
CA ALA A 447 31.82 12.63 -7.69
C ALA A 447 30.45 11.93 -7.80
N THR A 448 29.70 11.85 -6.70
CA THR A 448 28.52 11.00 -6.59
C THR A 448 27.23 11.78 -6.30
N GLN A 449 27.31 13.02 -5.81
CA GLN A 449 26.13 13.80 -5.40
C GLN A 449 25.81 14.91 -6.40
N ALA A 450 24.57 14.92 -6.91
CA ALA A 450 23.99 15.98 -7.72
C ALA A 450 23.04 16.84 -6.89
N ILE A 451 22.92 18.13 -7.21
CA ILE A 451 22.01 19.09 -6.55
C ILE A 451 21.08 19.71 -7.57
N LEU A 452 19.78 19.60 -7.32
CA LEU A 452 18.73 20.25 -8.10
C LEU A 452 17.93 21.21 -7.20
N PRO A 453 18.21 22.53 -7.21
CA PRO A 453 17.42 23.48 -6.45
C PRO A 453 16.07 23.71 -7.14
N LEU A 454 14.99 23.76 -6.34
CA LEU A 454 13.65 24.12 -6.77
C LEU A 454 13.35 25.57 -6.38
N ARG A 455 12.73 26.32 -7.29
CA ARG A 455 12.33 27.72 -7.03
C ARG A 455 10.92 27.77 -6.44
N GLY A 456 10.82 27.59 -5.12
CA GLY A 456 9.56 27.62 -4.38
C GLY A 456 8.71 26.36 -4.57
N LYS A 457 7.43 26.48 -4.24
CA LYS A 457 6.46 25.37 -4.29
C LYS A 457 6.21 24.94 -5.73
N ILE A 458 6.35 23.64 -6.01
CA ILE A 458 6.02 23.08 -7.31
C ILE A 458 4.50 23.05 -7.53
N LEU A 459 4.09 22.85 -8.78
CA LEU A 459 2.69 22.67 -9.13
C LEU A 459 2.09 21.48 -8.37
N ASN A 460 0.94 21.68 -7.72
CA ASN A 460 0.17 20.57 -7.17
C ASN A 460 -0.44 19.75 -8.32
N VAL A 461 0.14 18.58 -8.56
CA VAL A 461 -0.24 17.72 -9.68
C VAL A 461 -1.57 16.99 -9.47
N GLU A 462 -2.06 16.89 -8.21
CA GLU A 462 -3.38 16.34 -7.92
C GLU A 462 -4.51 17.18 -8.55
N LYS A 463 -4.27 18.48 -8.73
CA LYS A 463 -5.21 19.47 -9.28
C LYS A 463 -4.94 19.85 -10.74
N ALA A 464 -3.98 19.22 -11.39
CA ALA A 464 -3.51 19.66 -12.69
C ALA A 464 -3.55 18.55 -13.74
N ARG A 465 -3.97 18.91 -14.95
CA ARG A 465 -3.88 18.02 -16.11
C ARG A 465 -2.44 17.87 -16.57
N LEU A 466 -2.17 16.72 -17.22
CA LEU A 466 -0.83 16.36 -17.69
C LEU A 466 -0.20 17.41 -18.64
N ASP A 467 -0.99 18.06 -19.48
CA ASP A 467 -0.51 19.14 -20.36
C ASP A 467 0.06 20.33 -19.58
N LYS A 468 -0.59 20.73 -18.47
CA LYS A 468 -0.10 21.78 -17.57
C LYS A 468 1.12 21.33 -16.76
N ILE A 469 1.15 20.07 -16.35
CA ILE A 469 2.27 19.48 -15.61
C ILE A 469 3.54 19.53 -16.46
N LEU A 470 3.45 19.16 -17.74
CA LEU A 470 4.57 19.12 -18.67
C LEU A 470 5.11 20.50 -19.10
N VAL A 471 4.37 21.57 -18.92
CA VAL A 471 4.87 22.93 -19.18
C VAL A 471 5.48 23.59 -17.92
N ASN A 472 5.30 23.00 -16.73
CA ASN A 472 5.89 23.50 -15.50
C ASN A 472 7.40 23.31 -15.50
N ASN A 473 8.16 24.38 -15.30
CA ASN A 473 9.62 24.36 -15.43
C ASN A 473 10.31 23.50 -14.35
N GLU A 474 9.79 23.49 -13.12
CA GLU A 474 10.37 22.71 -12.03
C GLU A 474 10.18 21.20 -12.27
N ILE A 475 8.98 20.81 -12.68
CA ILE A 475 8.66 19.41 -13.01
C ILE A 475 9.48 18.97 -14.23
N ARG A 476 9.57 19.79 -15.28
CA ARG A 476 10.42 19.48 -16.45
C ARG A 476 11.89 19.31 -16.08
N ALA A 477 12.39 20.14 -15.16
CA ALA A 477 13.77 20.02 -14.68
C ALA A 477 14.01 18.67 -13.97
N MET A 478 13.06 18.21 -13.15
CA MET A 478 13.14 16.89 -12.49
C MET A 478 13.08 15.75 -13.50
N ILE A 479 12.10 15.75 -14.43
CA ILE A 479 11.98 14.72 -15.48
C ILE A 479 13.28 14.62 -16.28
N THR A 480 13.86 15.75 -16.67
CA THR A 480 15.11 15.79 -17.45
C THR A 480 16.31 15.34 -16.61
N ALA A 481 16.37 15.73 -15.33
CA ALA A 481 17.46 15.32 -14.44
C ALA A 481 17.47 13.80 -14.19
N PHE A 482 16.30 13.20 -13.94
CA PHE A 482 16.17 11.75 -13.69
C PHE A 482 16.40 10.92 -14.96
N GLY A 483 15.94 11.41 -16.12
CA GLY A 483 16.08 10.74 -17.41
C GLY A 483 15.04 9.67 -17.71
N THR A 484 14.13 9.37 -16.76
CA THR A 484 13.17 8.25 -16.83
C THR A 484 11.94 8.51 -17.70
N GLY A 485 11.61 9.79 -18.00
CA GLY A 485 10.28 10.14 -18.49
C GLY A 485 9.23 10.13 -17.37
N ILE A 486 7.95 10.20 -17.72
CA ILE A 486 6.80 10.10 -16.78
C ILE A 486 5.63 9.35 -17.40
N SER A 487 4.73 8.81 -16.57
CA SER A 487 3.52 8.09 -16.98
C SER A 487 3.84 6.96 -17.98
N GLU A 488 3.21 6.93 -19.15
CA GLU A 488 3.42 5.92 -20.20
C GLU A 488 4.86 5.86 -20.75
N ASP A 489 5.57 6.99 -20.72
CA ASP A 489 6.96 7.08 -21.19
C ASP A 489 7.98 6.76 -20.09
N PHE A 490 7.52 6.41 -18.88
CA PHE A 490 8.39 6.11 -17.75
C PHE A 490 9.18 4.82 -17.98
N ASP A 491 10.49 4.91 -17.82
CA ASP A 491 11.42 3.79 -17.98
C ASP A 491 12.48 3.86 -16.88
N ILE A 492 12.30 3.01 -15.86
CA ILE A 492 13.17 2.94 -14.68
C ILE A 492 14.63 2.63 -15.04
N SER A 493 14.86 1.89 -16.14
CA SER A 493 16.21 1.52 -16.57
C SER A 493 17.06 2.72 -17.00
N LYS A 494 16.43 3.86 -17.25
CA LYS A 494 17.10 5.13 -17.62
C LYS A 494 17.37 6.03 -16.43
N LEU A 495 17.03 5.60 -15.22
CA LEU A 495 17.24 6.38 -14.01
C LEU A 495 18.74 6.66 -13.82
N ARG A 496 19.08 7.94 -13.62
CA ARG A 496 20.46 8.39 -13.49
C ARG A 496 20.98 8.38 -12.05
N TYR A 497 20.11 8.28 -11.06
CA TYR A 497 20.44 8.34 -9.65
C TYR A 497 19.61 7.32 -8.87
N HIS A 498 20.23 6.33 -8.24
CA HIS A 498 19.52 5.33 -7.45
C HIS A 498 19.17 5.80 -6.02
N LYS A 499 19.43 7.09 -5.71
CA LYS A 499 18.86 7.77 -4.55
C LYS A 499 18.38 9.15 -4.96
N ILE A 500 17.10 9.41 -4.77
CA ILE A 500 16.47 10.72 -4.95
C ILE A 500 16.11 11.21 -3.55
N ILE A 501 16.82 12.21 -3.07
CA ILE A 501 16.75 12.69 -1.71
C ILE A 501 16.04 14.04 -1.68
N ILE A 502 14.89 14.10 -1.05
CA ILE A 502 14.16 15.34 -0.80
C ILE A 502 14.79 15.98 0.45
N MET A 503 15.32 17.18 0.30
CA MET A 503 15.97 17.94 1.36
C MET A 503 15.36 19.35 1.42
N THR A 504 14.37 19.53 2.29
CA THR A 504 13.60 20.75 2.50
C THR A 504 13.85 21.31 3.88
N ASP A 505 13.49 22.59 4.08
CA ASP A 505 13.56 23.23 5.38
C ASP A 505 12.69 22.53 6.42
N ALA A 506 13.06 22.61 7.70
CA ALA A 506 12.33 21.98 8.80
C ALA A 506 11.14 22.83 9.28
N ASP A 507 10.44 23.48 8.37
CA ASP A 507 9.29 24.34 8.61
C ASP A 507 8.03 23.84 7.87
N VAL A 508 6.92 24.55 8.03
CA VAL A 508 5.64 24.21 7.40
C VAL A 508 5.67 24.30 5.86
N ASP A 509 6.50 25.19 5.31
CA ASP A 509 6.64 25.35 3.86
C ASP A 509 7.46 24.21 3.27
N GLY A 510 8.56 23.82 3.93
CA GLY A 510 9.35 22.64 3.56
C GLY A 510 8.57 21.35 3.64
N ALA A 511 7.75 21.15 4.68
CA ALA A 511 6.83 20.01 4.78
C ALA A 511 5.81 19.99 3.63
N HIS A 512 5.30 21.17 3.22
CA HIS A 512 4.39 21.26 2.08
C HIS A 512 5.10 20.94 0.75
N ILE A 513 6.33 21.41 0.54
CA ILE A 513 7.12 21.11 -0.66
C ILE A 513 7.41 19.61 -0.74
N SER A 514 7.80 18.98 0.37
CA SER A 514 7.98 17.52 0.44
C SER A 514 6.69 16.77 0.06
N THR A 515 5.53 17.20 0.57
CA THR A 515 4.23 16.60 0.22
C THR A 515 3.89 16.78 -1.26
N LEU A 516 4.17 17.95 -1.87
CA LEU A 516 3.98 18.17 -3.30
C LEU A 516 4.87 17.25 -4.14
N LEU A 517 6.13 17.06 -3.74
CA LEU A 517 7.07 16.16 -4.41
C LEU A 517 6.64 14.69 -4.29
N LEU A 518 6.23 14.27 -3.09
CA LEU A 518 5.70 12.91 -2.88
C LEU A 518 4.44 12.68 -3.71
N THR A 519 3.53 13.68 -3.82
CA THR A 519 2.36 13.62 -4.69
C THR A 519 2.77 13.43 -6.16
N PHE A 520 3.77 14.17 -6.62
CA PHE A 520 4.29 14.04 -7.98
C PHE A 520 4.88 12.65 -8.24
N PHE A 521 5.73 12.13 -7.35
CA PHE A 521 6.31 10.80 -7.49
C PHE A 521 5.22 9.70 -7.45
N TYR A 522 4.30 9.80 -6.50
CA TYR A 522 3.23 8.82 -6.36
C TYR A 522 2.33 8.75 -7.60
N ARG A 523 1.96 9.90 -8.18
CA ARG A 523 1.05 9.96 -9.33
C ARG A 523 1.71 9.66 -10.68
N PHE A 524 2.97 10.03 -10.86
CA PHE A 524 3.61 10.01 -12.18
C PHE A 524 4.87 9.16 -12.30
N MET A 525 5.45 8.74 -11.18
CA MET A 525 6.67 7.92 -11.12
C MET A 525 6.61 6.93 -9.94
N PRO A 526 5.51 6.16 -9.75
CA PRO A 526 5.34 5.30 -8.56
C PRO A 526 6.42 4.24 -8.43
N GLU A 527 7.00 3.79 -9.55
CA GLU A 527 8.08 2.81 -9.55
C GLU A 527 9.32 3.31 -8.80
N LEU A 528 9.60 4.63 -8.77
CA LEU A 528 10.70 5.19 -7.98
C LEU A 528 10.55 4.92 -6.48
N ILE A 529 9.31 4.93 -5.99
CA ILE A 529 9.02 4.65 -4.58
C ILE A 529 9.03 3.13 -4.34
N LYS A 530 8.42 2.34 -5.25
CA LYS A 530 8.36 0.87 -5.14
C LYS A 530 9.75 0.23 -5.11
N GLU A 531 10.64 0.68 -5.99
CA GLU A 531 12.04 0.22 -6.03
C GLU A 531 12.90 0.85 -4.92
N GLY A 532 12.34 1.81 -4.17
CA GLY A 532 12.95 2.39 -2.98
C GLY A 532 14.07 3.37 -3.28
N TYR A 533 13.95 4.12 -4.34
CA TYR A 533 14.90 5.17 -4.72
C TYR A 533 14.59 6.55 -4.10
N VAL A 534 13.43 6.73 -3.43
CA VAL A 534 13.01 8.01 -2.87
C VAL A 534 13.26 8.05 -1.35
N TYR A 535 13.91 9.12 -0.90
CA TYR A 535 14.26 9.34 0.49
C TYR A 535 13.92 10.77 0.94
N LEU A 536 13.64 10.93 2.23
CA LEU A 536 13.56 12.21 2.93
C LEU A 536 14.83 12.37 3.78
N ALA A 537 15.56 13.47 3.60
CA ALA A 537 16.66 13.81 4.48
C ALA A 537 16.12 14.40 5.77
N GLN A 538 16.74 14.07 6.89
CA GLN A 538 16.47 14.65 8.20
C GLN A 538 17.62 15.56 8.61
N PRO A 539 17.55 16.88 8.41
CA PRO A 539 18.51 17.81 8.95
C PRO A 539 18.32 17.95 10.46
N PRO A 540 19.35 18.38 11.23
CA PRO A 540 19.20 18.65 12.64
C PRO A 540 18.29 19.86 12.89
N LEU A 541 17.52 19.81 13.99
CA LEU A 541 16.69 20.92 14.45
C LEU A 541 17.46 21.89 15.33
N TYR A 542 18.46 21.38 16.09
CA TYR A 542 19.22 22.18 17.04
C TYR A 542 20.71 21.93 16.90
N LYS A 543 21.47 23.01 17.11
CA LYS A 543 22.90 22.99 17.41
C LYS A 543 23.09 23.47 18.84
N LEU A 544 23.74 22.66 19.66
CA LEU A 544 24.19 23.04 20.99
C LEU A 544 25.70 23.25 20.96
N GLU A 545 26.17 24.42 21.41
CA GLU A 545 27.59 24.71 21.58
C GLU A 545 27.92 24.97 23.06
N LYS A 546 28.95 24.28 23.54
CA LYS A 546 29.50 24.48 24.88
C LYS A 546 31.02 24.24 24.89
N ASN A 547 31.80 25.18 25.38
CA ASN A 547 33.25 25.08 25.49
C ASN A 547 33.96 24.67 24.18
N LYS A 548 33.48 25.22 23.03
CA LYS A 548 33.96 24.92 21.66
C LYS A 548 33.69 23.49 21.21
N LYS A 549 32.83 22.75 21.88
CA LYS A 549 32.28 21.50 21.40
C LYS A 549 30.88 21.77 20.86
N GLU A 550 30.58 21.14 19.73
CA GLU A 550 29.29 21.25 19.03
C GLU A 550 28.59 19.89 19.04
N TRP A 551 27.28 19.92 19.24
CA TRP A 551 26.39 18.76 19.14
C TRP A 551 25.18 19.15 18.30
N TYR A 552 24.66 18.21 17.54
CA TYR A 552 23.46 18.37 16.75
C TYR A 552 22.37 17.45 17.29
N CYS A 553 21.15 17.97 17.43
CA CYS A 553 19.98 17.22 17.90
C CYS A 553 18.89 17.29 16.84
N TYR A 554 18.22 16.15 16.64
CA TYR A 554 17.20 15.98 15.59
C TYR A 554 15.78 16.01 16.15
N SER A 555 15.62 16.07 17.47
CA SER A 555 14.33 16.24 18.16
C SER A 555 14.47 17.07 19.42
N ASP A 556 13.32 17.50 19.97
CA ASP A 556 13.27 18.21 21.28
C ASP A 556 13.71 17.27 22.41
N GLU A 557 13.34 15.99 22.32
CA GLU A 557 13.71 14.97 23.29
C GLU A 557 15.23 14.77 23.34
N GLU A 558 15.89 14.66 22.17
CA GLU A 558 17.35 14.54 22.10
C GLU A 558 18.05 15.77 22.70
N LEU A 559 17.53 16.97 22.43
CA LEU A 559 18.08 18.20 23.02
C LEU A 559 17.93 18.17 24.54
N ASP A 560 16.77 17.77 25.07
CA ASP A 560 16.53 17.68 26.51
C ASP A 560 17.42 16.63 27.19
N GLU A 561 17.67 15.48 26.54
CA GLU A 561 18.58 14.46 27.02
C GLU A 561 20.02 14.95 27.03
N LEU A 562 20.47 15.58 25.96
CA LEU A 562 21.80 16.16 25.87
C LEU A 562 22.02 17.26 26.91
N LEU A 563 21.02 18.11 27.18
CA LEU A 563 21.09 19.15 28.21
C LEU A 563 21.15 18.56 29.64
N LYS A 564 20.59 17.37 29.86
CA LYS A 564 20.76 16.67 31.16
C LYS A 564 22.20 16.16 31.33
N GLU A 565 22.83 15.70 30.26
CA GLU A 565 24.19 15.19 30.25
C GLU A 565 25.24 16.32 30.35
N VAL A 566 25.10 17.33 29.50
CA VAL A 566 26.07 18.45 29.38
C VAL A 566 25.90 19.49 30.49
N GLY A 567 24.73 19.51 31.14
CA GLY A 567 24.35 20.48 32.17
C GLY A 567 23.67 21.74 31.58
N ARG A 568 22.62 22.20 32.27
CA ARG A 568 21.87 23.44 31.91
C ARG A 568 22.54 24.64 32.65
N ASP A 569 23.68 25.09 32.17
CA ASP A 569 24.34 26.28 32.70
C ASP A 569 24.35 27.43 31.67
N GLY A 570 24.69 28.65 32.11
CA GLY A 570 24.67 29.86 31.30
C GLY A 570 25.70 29.90 30.15
N ASN A 571 26.53 28.87 30.00
CA ASN A 571 27.56 28.76 28.97
C ASN A 571 27.09 27.97 27.71
N ASN A 572 25.85 27.53 27.70
CA ASN A 572 25.26 26.82 26.55
C ASN A 572 24.75 27.84 25.53
N SER A 573 25.18 27.70 24.29
CA SER A 573 24.59 28.40 23.14
C SER A 573 23.73 27.37 22.36
N ILE A 574 22.42 27.59 22.32
CA ILE A 574 21.48 26.75 21.57
C ILE A 574 21.01 27.56 20.37
N GLN A 575 21.25 27.05 19.18
CA GLN A 575 20.73 27.56 17.93
C GLN A 575 19.66 26.60 17.40
N ARG A 576 18.45 27.11 17.15
CA ARG A 576 17.41 26.37 16.43
C ARG A 576 17.52 26.71 14.94
N TYR A 577 17.68 25.69 14.09
CA TYR A 577 17.64 25.86 12.65
C TYR A 577 16.21 25.91 12.17
N LYS A 578 15.88 26.97 11.41
CA LYS A 578 14.57 27.11 10.74
C LYS A 578 14.64 26.71 9.28
N GLY A 579 15.82 26.82 8.67
CA GLY A 579 16.03 26.44 7.28
C GLY A 579 17.46 26.02 6.99
N LEU A 580 17.63 25.23 5.95
CA LEU A 580 18.92 24.72 5.46
C LEU A 580 19.88 25.86 5.04
N GLY A 581 19.33 27.01 4.65
CA GLY A 581 20.11 28.20 4.29
C GLY A 581 20.83 28.87 5.47
N GLU A 582 20.51 28.50 6.73
CA GLU A 582 21.18 28.95 7.94
C GLU A 582 22.43 28.12 8.26
N MET A 583 22.59 26.98 7.58
CA MET A 583 23.76 26.10 7.74
C MET A 583 24.85 26.50 6.75
N ASP A 584 26.10 26.54 7.22
CA ASP A 584 27.22 26.59 6.29
C ASP A 584 27.46 25.23 5.60
N ALA A 585 28.36 25.21 4.62
CA ALA A 585 28.58 24.00 3.82
C ALA A 585 29.15 22.83 4.64
N ASP A 586 30.00 23.11 5.62
CA ASP A 586 30.62 22.06 6.43
C ASP A 586 29.60 21.46 7.41
N GLN A 587 28.75 22.30 8.02
CA GLN A 587 27.63 21.83 8.86
C GLN A 587 26.64 20.98 8.08
N LEU A 588 26.27 21.42 6.86
CA LEU A 588 25.34 20.70 6.01
C LEU A 588 25.91 19.33 5.55
N TRP A 589 27.21 19.31 5.27
CA TRP A 589 27.92 18.06 4.98
C TRP A 589 27.88 17.12 6.18
N ASP A 590 28.39 17.56 7.31
CA ASP A 590 28.59 16.71 8.50
C ASP A 590 27.29 16.16 9.10
N THR A 591 26.14 16.81 8.87
CA THR A 591 24.86 16.44 9.48
C THR A 591 23.87 15.79 8.54
N THR A 592 23.93 16.19 7.23
CA THR A 592 22.80 15.87 6.31
C THR A 592 23.25 15.25 4.99
N MET A 593 24.50 15.47 4.55
CA MET A 593 24.95 15.03 3.23
C MET A 593 26.03 13.94 3.29
N ASP A 594 26.81 13.84 4.35
CA ASP A 594 27.81 12.79 4.53
C ASP A 594 27.13 11.40 4.59
N PRO A 595 27.39 10.50 3.63
CA PRO A 595 26.77 9.16 3.59
C PRO A 595 26.94 8.35 4.87
N GLU A 596 28.01 8.59 5.66
CA GLU A 596 28.32 7.85 6.88
C GLU A 596 27.58 8.39 8.11
N LYS A 597 27.13 9.65 8.09
CA LYS A 597 26.54 10.32 9.27
C LYS A 597 25.10 10.72 9.12
N ARG A 598 24.65 10.98 7.89
CA ARG A 598 23.30 11.50 7.60
C ARG A 598 22.18 10.53 7.96
N ILE A 599 21.03 11.09 8.28
CA ILE A 599 19.80 10.34 8.52
C ILE A 599 18.90 10.47 7.29
N LEU A 600 18.55 9.34 6.67
CA LEU A 600 17.63 9.27 5.55
C LEU A 600 16.46 8.35 5.88
N HIS A 601 15.24 8.85 5.65
CA HIS A 601 14.02 8.07 5.75
C HIS A 601 13.62 7.60 4.35
N ARG A 602 13.64 6.31 4.10
CA ARG A 602 13.19 5.72 2.85
C ARG A 602 11.67 5.82 2.75
N VAL A 603 11.17 6.33 1.64
CA VAL A 603 9.74 6.36 1.36
C VAL A 603 9.32 5.00 0.82
N THR A 604 8.27 4.43 1.40
CA THR A 604 7.71 3.14 1.00
C THR A 604 6.22 3.24 0.75
N ILE A 605 5.70 2.37 -0.12
CA ILE A 605 4.26 2.22 -0.39
C ILE A 605 3.87 0.79 -0.05
N ASN A 606 2.80 0.63 0.73
CA ASN A 606 2.13 -0.64 0.86
C ASN A 606 1.05 -0.76 -0.21
N GLU A 607 1.29 -1.58 -1.24
CA GLU A 607 0.37 -1.75 -2.36
C GLU A 607 -0.98 -2.36 -1.95
N GLU A 608 -1.03 -3.07 -0.84
CA GLU A 608 -2.27 -3.62 -0.28
C GLU A 608 -3.18 -2.53 0.28
N GLU A 609 -2.63 -1.34 0.59
CA GLU A 609 -3.35 -0.17 1.08
C GLU A 609 -3.54 0.92 0.01
N ALA A 610 -3.38 0.59 -1.26
CA ALA A 610 -3.40 1.56 -2.36
C ALA A 610 -4.65 2.46 -2.35
N SER A 611 -5.83 1.92 -2.02
CA SER A 611 -7.08 2.69 -1.96
C SER A 611 -7.05 3.76 -0.86
N GLU A 612 -6.49 3.47 0.31
CA GLU A 612 -6.39 4.41 1.43
C GLU A 612 -5.30 5.46 1.18
N ILE A 613 -4.20 5.07 0.54
CA ILE A 613 -3.14 5.99 0.12
C ILE A 613 -3.71 7.00 -0.88
N ASP A 614 -4.46 6.54 -1.90
CA ASP A 614 -5.13 7.41 -2.87
C ASP A 614 -6.11 8.37 -2.21
N VAL A 615 -6.96 7.87 -1.31
CA VAL A 615 -7.90 8.70 -0.55
C VAL A 615 -7.15 9.73 0.29
N THR A 616 -6.01 9.38 0.88
CA THR A 616 -5.18 10.28 1.68
C THR A 616 -4.60 11.40 0.82
N PHE A 617 -3.97 11.06 -0.33
CA PHE A 617 -3.47 12.08 -1.26
C PHE A 617 -4.58 12.99 -1.77
N THR A 618 -5.73 12.43 -2.17
CA THR A 618 -6.88 13.21 -2.65
C THR A 618 -7.46 14.11 -1.54
N THR A 619 -7.53 13.63 -0.32
CA THR A 619 -8.01 14.41 0.84
C THR A 619 -7.09 15.58 1.14
N LEU A 620 -5.77 15.33 1.19
CA LEU A 620 -4.80 16.34 1.56
C LEU A 620 -4.51 17.33 0.42
N MET A 621 -4.44 16.85 -0.82
CA MET A 621 -3.96 17.61 -1.98
C MET A 621 -5.04 17.95 -2.99
N GLY A 622 -6.23 17.35 -2.90
CA GLY A 622 -7.37 17.58 -3.80
C GLY A 622 -8.08 18.93 -3.60
N ASP A 623 -9.13 19.17 -4.38
CA ASP A 623 -9.85 20.45 -4.41
C ASP A 623 -10.82 20.66 -3.25
N LYS A 624 -11.44 19.59 -2.74
CA LYS A 624 -12.39 19.69 -1.62
C LYS A 624 -11.70 20.09 -0.32
N VAL A 625 -12.21 21.13 0.32
CA VAL A 625 -11.66 21.66 1.58
C VAL A 625 -12.20 20.88 2.79
N GLU A 626 -13.48 20.49 2.75
CA GLU A 626 -14.17 19.87 3.87
C GLU A 626 -13.54 18.56 4.34
N PRO A 627 -13.25 17.58 3.47
CA PRO A 627 -12.58 16.34 3.89
C PRO A 627 -11.19 16.59 4.51
N ARG A 628 -10.48 17.61 4.02
CA ARG A 628 -9.18 18.01 4.59
C ARG A 628 -9.33 18.61 5.97
N ARG A 629 -10.34 19.45 6.19
CA ARG A 629 -10.64 20.01 7.50
C ARG A 629 -10.99 18.92 8.51
N GLU A 630 -11.87 18.00 8.14
CA GLU A 630 -12.24 16.84 8.97
C GLU A 630 -11.02 15.99 9.32
N PHE A 631 -10.12 15.76 8.34
CA PHE A 631 -8.87 15.03 8.58
C PHE A 631 -7.98 15.75 9.60
N ILE A 632 -7.81 17.07 9.48
CA ILE A 632 -7.01 17.88 10.41
C ILE A 632 -7.62 17.83 11.81
N GLU A 633 -8.92 18.04 11.94
CA GLU A 633 -9.63 18.01 13.23
C GLU A 633 -9.53 16.65 13.92
N ALA A 634 -9.69 15.56 13.16
CA ALA A 634 -9.59 14.20 13.69
C ALA A 634 -8.17 13.84 14.18
N ASN A 635 -7.13 14.40 13.54
CA ASN A 635 -5.72 14.09 13.83
C ASN A 635 -5.02 15.15 14.69
N ALA A 636 -5.64 16.29 14.98
CA ALA A 636 -5.04 17.40 15.74
C ALA A 636 -4.48 16.96 17.10
N LYS A 637 -5.13 16.02 17.78
CA LYS A 637 -4.68 15.49 19.07
C LYS A 637 -3.36 14.72 19.04
N PHE A 638 -2.92 14.29 17.87
CA PHE A 638 -1.67 13.55 17.67
C PHE A 638 -0.49 14.46 17.30
N VAL A 639 -0.77 15.73 16.99
CA VAL A 639 0.27 16.70 16.65
C VAL A 639 1.02 17.07 17.92
N LYS A 640 2.32 16.76 17.99
CA LYS A 640 3.18 17.05 19.14
C LYS A 640 3.92 18.38 19.00
N ASN A 641 4.28 18.77 17.76
CA ASN A 641 5.07 19.96 17.48
C ASN A 641 4.24 20.91 16.60
N LEU A 642 3.65 21.91 17.22
CA LEU A 642 3.07 23.05 16.50
C LEU A 642 4.14 24.14 16.46
N ASP A 643 4.53 24.55 15.25
CA ASP A 643 5.36 25.73 15.06
C ASP A 643 4.44 26.96 15.23
N ILE A 644 4.36 27.45 16.48
CA ILE A 644 3.55 28.61 16.88
C ILE A 644 4.46 29.81 17.05
#